data_d3d1a3973b30fada6effca9ee9888530
#
_entry.id   d3d1a3973b30fada6effca9ee9888530
#
_cell.length_a   1.000
_cell.length_b   1.000
_cell.length_c   1.000
_cell.angle_alpha   90.00
_cell.angle_beta   90.00
_cell.angle_gamma   90.00
#
_symmetry.space_group_name_H-M   'P 1'
#
loop_
_entity.id
_entity.type
_entity.pdbx_description
1 polymer ?
#
loop_
_entity_poly.entity_id
_entity_poly.type
_entity_poly.pdbx_seq_one_letter_code
_entity_poly.pdbx_strand_id
1 'polypeptide(L)'
;MTRNTFRNALVAVLMVLLLGLPVFAAEHQHGDEVNDPCLGTTDKSDLEKVYPTKPPYSPYAGRNFPTRPFFGDTHLHTAFSMDAGAFGARLTPRDAYRFARGEEITSNTGQPVKLSRPLDFLVVADHSDGMGFFPLLMSGDPTLLATPQGRKWYDLIKSGKGADAAIDIIISFGRGQMPNGYPAPGTRVYRSAWQETIKAAEAYNDPGRFTAFIGYEWTSNTGGNNLHRNVIFRENGDKAGRVEPFTTLKPLGSDNPEDLWKWMAAAEEKTGSEVLAIAHNGNLSNGLMFPTIEAFGKKVDRNYAETRAKWERLYEVTQTKGTGEAHPYLSPNDEFANFELWDKGNLDGSVAKKKEMLEFEYARSAFKNGLVLEAKLGVNPYKFGLIGSSDSHTGLAAMEEDNFFGKTAPQEPSPERMTKAFFKNPKTGITVMDWEVSASGYAAVWAMENTRESIFDAMQRRETYATTGSRMFVRFFGGWDFEPKDADNRLPAAIGYGKGVPMGGDLRQAPAGKAPSFLVAALKDPIGANLDRIQIIKGWVDAKGEVHEKVYDVVWGDAGKRKPDGKTGKLPPVGSTVDVANATWTNTIGDPELITVWKDPEFDPKQRAFYYARVLEIPTPRWTAYDAKRFGTKPLPGTTMTLQERAYTSPIWYTP
;
A
#
# COMPACT_ATOMS: atom_id res chain seq x y z
N MET A 1 49.02 29.05 42.45
CA MET A 1 47.68 29.65 42.53
C MET A 1 47.24 29.94 41.12
N THR A 2 46.00 29.57 40.76
CA THR A 2 45.33 29.88 39.49
C THR A 2 45.31 28.78 38.43
N ARG A 3 44.68 27.61 38.71
CA ARG A 3 44.14 26.73 37.70
C ARG A 3 42.89 25.91 38.12
N ASN A 4 42.47 26.00 39.38
CA ASN A 4 41.34 25.22 39.90
C ASN A 4 40.04 26.00 40.10
N THR A 5 40.04 27.32 39.94
CA THR A 5 38.83 28.15 40.14
C THR A 5 37.95 28.26 38.89
N PHE A 6 38.49 28.03 37.70
CA PHE A 6 37.71 28.08 36.46
C PHE A 6 36.95 26.77 36.12
N ARG A 7 37.39 25.64 36.70
CA ARG A 7 36.75 24.35 36.46
C ARG A 7 35.48 24.10 37.27
N ASN A 8 35.37 24.76 38.42
CA ASN A 8 34.20 24.61 39.29
C ASN A 8 33.05 25.58 38.92
N ALA A 9 33.35 26.69 38.25
CA ALA A 9 32.31 27.60 37.76
C ALA A 9 31.61 27.08 36.50
N LEU A 10 32.29 26.29 35.65
CA LEU A 10 31.71 25.71 34.43
C LEU A 10 30.81 24.52 34.75
N VAL A 11 31.10 23.77 35.81
CA VAL A 11 30.26 22.62 36.24
C VAL A 11 28.98 23.08 36.95
N ALA A 12 29.06 24.22 37.69
CA ALA A 12 27.86 24.77 38.35
C ALA A 12 26.89 25.43 37.37
N VAL A 13 27.34 26.00 36.26
CA VAL A 13 26.48 26.57 35.22
C VAL A 13 25.86 25.49 34.33
N LEU A 14 26.53 24.35 34.12
CA LEU A 14 25.94 23.22 33.41
C LEU A 14 24.88 22.43 34.23
N MET A 15 24.99 22.45 35.57
CA MET A 15 24.00 21.78 36.44
C MET A 15 22.72 22.60 36.67
N VAL A 16 22.75 23.91 36.49
CA VAL A 16 21.56 24.77 36.65
C VAL A 16 20.74 24.85 35.38
N LEU A 17 21.28 24.47 34.20
CA LEU A 17 20.56 24.41 32.94
C LEU A 17 19.87 23.04 32.69
N LEU A 18 20.04 22.05 33.56
CA LEU A 18 19.42 20.72 33.46
C LEU A 18 18.22 20.49 34.40
N LEU A 19 17.79 21.52 35.14
CA LEU A 19 16.69 21.40 36.12
C LEU A 19 15.53 22.35 35.83
N GLY A 20 15.11 22.50 34.60
CA GLY A 20 14.04 23.46 34.31
C GLY A 20 13.26 23.26 33.03
N LEU A 21 13.06 22.04 32.55
CA LEU A 21 12.01 21.73 31.59
C LEU A 21 11.08 20.70 32.23
N PRO A 22 9.79 21.00 32.40
CA PRO A 22 8.83 19.95 32.71
C PRO A 22 8.72 19.03 31.49
N VAL A 23 9.19 17.81 31.63
CA VAL A 23 8.81 16.72 30.76
C VAL A 23 7.34 16.48 31.05
N PHE A 24 6.46 17.03 30.22
CA PHE A 24 5.10 16.53 30.15
C PHE A 24 5.15 15.14 29.49
N ALA A 25 5.41 14.11 30.28
CA ALA A 25 4.98 12.79 29.95
C ALA A 25 3.43 12.83 30.03
N ALA A 26 2.77 12.96 28.91
CA ALA A 26 1.35 12.68 28.84
C ALA A 26 1.22 11.17 29.08
N GLU A 27 0.81 10.77 30.29
CA GLU A 27 0.26 9.45 30.53
C GLU A 27 -1.02 9.35 29.69
N HIS A 28 -0.94 8.67 28.58
CA HIS A 28 -2.13 8.23 27.85
C HIS A 28 -2.81 7.14 28.69
N GLN A 29 -3.80 7.52 29.47
CA GLN A 29 -4.77 6.57 29.98
C GLN A 29 -5.61 6.10 28.78
N HIS A 30 -5.44 4.87 28.39
CA HIS A 30 -6.35 4.18 27.48
C HIS A 30 -7.70 3.97 28.22
N GLY A 31 -8.60 4.92 28.06
CA GLY A 31 -10.00 4.76 28.42
C GLY A 31 -10.78 4.23 27.22
N ASP A 32 -11.73 3.36 27.49
CA ASP A 32 -12.59 2.63 26.54
C ASP A 32 -13.53 3.49 25.70
N GLU A 33 -13.09 4.62 25.16
CA GLU A 33 -13.89 5.38 24.20
C GLU A 33 -13.28 5.32 22.81
N VAL A 34 -14.09 4.89 21.85
CA VAL A 34 -13.86 4.82 20.39
C VAL A 34 -13.59 6.22 19.75
N ASN A 35 -13.28 7.22 20.56
CA ASN A 35 -12.97 8.59 20.21
C ASN A 35 -11.49 8.90 20.50
N ASP A 36 -10.58 8.09 19.97
CA ASP A 36 -9.15 8.43 20.00
C ASP A 36 -8.91 9.71 19.17
N PRO A 37 -8.48 10.85 19.78
CA PRO A 37 -8.17 12.07 19.05
C PRO A 37 -7.00 11.90 18.07
N CYS A 38 -6.22 10.82 18.15
CA CYS A 38 -5.21 10.46 17.15
C CYS A 38 -5.82 9.96 15.83
N LEU A 39 -7.13 9.76 15.74
CA LEU A 39 -7.84 9.22 14.59
C LEU A 39 -8.42 10.28 13.63
N GLY A 40 -7.71 11.38 13.41
CA GLY A 40 -7.95 12.20 12.22
C GLY A 40 -9.02 13.28 12.32
N THR A 41 -9.43 13.71 13.51
CA THR A 41 -10.15 14.99 13.69
C THR A 41 -9.29 15.94 14.52
N THR A 42 -8.66 16.88 13.87
CA THR A 42 -8.02 17.97 14.61
C THR A 42 -9.10 18.91 15.14
N ASP A 43 -9.11 19.15 16.45
CA ASP A 43 -10.04 20.09 17.06
C ASP A 43 -9.80 21.49 16.47
N LYS A 44 -10.89 22.22 16.20
CA LYS A 44 -10.80 23.58 15.67
C LYS A 44 -9.97 24.52 16.55
N SER A 45 -10.00 24.33 17.87
CA SER A 45 -9.18 25.10 18.82
C SER A 45 -7.69 24.80 18.71
N ASP A 46 -7.32 23.60 18.31
CA ASP A 46 -5.92 23.23 18.09
C ASP A 46 -5.42 23.73 16.73
N LEU A 47 -6.31 23.75 15.73
CA LEU A 47 -6.04 24.42 14.45
C LEU A 47 -5.78 25.92 14.62
N GLU A 48 -6.58 26.61 15.44
CA GLU A 48 -6.39 28.04 15.73
C GLU A 48 -5.09 28.36 16.47
N LYS A 49 -4.59 27.44 17.32
CA LYS A 49 -3.27 27.55 17.96
C LYS A 49 -2.13 27.36 16.97
N VAL A 50 -2.29 26.44 16.04
CA VAL A 50 -1.28 26.11 15.04
C VAL A 50 -1.27 27.14 13.89
N TYR A 51 -2.42 27.74 13.56
CA TYR A 51 -2.58 28.72 12.50
C TYR A 51 -3.14 30.04 13.04
N PRO A 52 -2.30 30.86 13.69
CA PRO A 52 -2.73 32.14 14.23
C PRO A 52 -3.24 33.06 13.13
N THR A 53 -4.29 33.83 13.43
CA THR A 53 -4.91 34.82 12.52
C THR A 53 -3.93 35.90 12.02
N LYS A 54 -2.83 36.13 12.76
CA LYS A 54 -1.71 36.95 12.31
C LYS A 54 -0.52 36.04 12.03
N PRO A 55 -0.12 35.87 10.76
CA PRO A 55 1.05 35.04 10.44
C PRO A 55 2.30 35.64 11.11
N PRO A 56 3.22 34.80 11.61
CA PRO A 56 4.50 35.26 12.15
C PRO A 56 5.35 35.91 11.07
N TYR A 57 6.32 36.72 11.45
CA TYR A 57 7.27 37.31 10.50
C TYR A 57 8.00 36.26 9.67
N SER A 58 8.40 35.15 10.30
CA SER A 58 8.90 33.99 9.57
C SER A 58 7.74 33.23 8.92
N PRO A 59 7.71 33.09 7.59
CA PRO A 59 6.62 32.39 6.90
C PRO A 59 6.66 30.87 7.13
N TYR A 60 7.68 30.36 7.79
CA TYR A 60 7.86 28.94 8.11
C TYR A 60 7.47 28.61 9.56
N ALA A 61 7.38 29.61 10.44
CA ALA A 61 6.97 29.38 11.82
C ALA A 61 5.51 28.93 11.90
N GLY A 62 5.25 27.93 12.74
CA GLY A 62 3.91 27.36 12.91
C GLY A 62 3.46 26.42 11.78
N ARG A 63 4.32 26.05 10.84
CA ARG A 63 4.02 25.05 9.82
C ARG A 63 4.21 23.63 10.39
N ASN A 64 3.19 23.15 11.08
CA ASN A 64 3.17 21.81 11.70
C ASN A 64 2.35 20.82 10.86
N PHE A 65 2.63 20.76 9.56
CA PHE A 65 1.98 19.84 8.62
C PHE A 65 3.00 19.30 7.60
N PRO A 66 2.76 18.11 7.03
CA PRO A 66 3.63 17.53 6.01
C PRO A 66 3.73 18.43 4.77
N THR A 67 4.95 18.66 4.28
CA THR A 67 5.20 19.53 3.12
C THR A 67 5.41 18.76 1.83
N ARG A 68 5.82 17.48 1.90
CA ARG A 68 5.95 16.57 0.76
C ARG A 68 5.47 15.17 1.15
N PRO A 69 4.98 14.35 0.20
CA PRO A 69 4.75 12.94 0.45
C PRO A 69 6.09 12.20 0.41
N PHE A 70 6.16 11.08 1.12
CA PHE A 70 7.23 10.11 0.99
C PHE A 70 6.74 8.94 0.17
N PHE A 71 7.51 8.56 -0.88
CA PHE A 71 7.20 7.45 -1.76
C PHE A 71 8.03 6.23 -1.42
N GLY A 72 7.38 5.10 -1.27
CA GLY A 72 8.05 3.85 -0.95
C GLY A 72 7.24 2.63 -1.36
N ASP A 73 7.72 1.48 -0.90
CA ASP A 73 7.08 0.19 -1.11
C ASP A 73 6.91 -0.51 0.24
N THR A 74 5.70 -0.94 0.55
CA THR A 74 5.37 -1.66 1.79
C THR A 74 5.32 -3.17 1.63
N HIS A 75 5.69 -3.70 0.42
CA HIS A 75 5.46 -5.08 0.08
C HIS A 75 6.46 -5.59 -0.97
N LEU A 76 7.69 -5.84 -0.56
CA LEU A 76 8.73 -6.38 -1.42
C LEU A 76 9.24 -7.71 -0.88
N HIS A 77 9.36 -8.72 -1.77
CA HIS A 77 9.91 -10.04 -1.46
C HIS A 77 11.32 -10.20 -2.01
N THR A 78 12.13 -10.94 -1.27
CA THR A 78 13.51 -11.28 -1.61
C THR A 78 13.69 -12.80 -1.70
N ALA A 79 14.93 -13.28 -1.86
CA ALA A 79 15.23 -14.71 -1.79
C ALA A 79 14.85 -15.36 -0.45
N PHE A 80 14.47 -14.56 0.57
CA PHE A 80 14.06 -15.09 1.88
C PHE A 80 12.60 -15.56 1.87
N SER A 81 11.76 -15.07 0.97
CA SER A 81 10.43 -15.65 0.70
C SER A 81 10.58 -17.01 0.03
N MET A 82 9.85 -18.00 0.54
CA MET A 82 9.94 -19.37 0.05
C MET A 82 9.61 -19.48 -1.44
N ASP A 83 8.52 -18.84 -1.89
CA ASP A 83 8.07 -18.86 -3.27
C ASP A 83 8.94 -17.98 -4.20
N ALA A 84 9.34 -16.77 -3.77
CA ALA A 84 10.27 -15.94 -4.53
C ALA A 84 11.59 -16.70 -4.81
N GLY A 85 12.16 -17.33 -3.77
CA GLY A 85 13.32 -18.18 -3.91
C GLY A 85 13.09 -19.37 -4.84
N ALA A 86 11.88 -20.00 -4.77
CA ALA A 86 11.46 -21.08 -5.65
C ALA A 86 11.43 -20.63 -7.12
N PHE A 87 10.88 -19.44 -7.40
CA PHE A 87 10.85 -18.86 -8.72
C PHE A 87 12.14 -18.16 -9.15
N GLY A 88 13.24 -18.36 -8.44
CA GLY A 88 14.57 -17.94 -8.90
C GLY A 88 15.09 -16.64 -8.31
N ALA A 89 14.41 -15.98 -7.39
CA ALA A 89 14.97 -14.84 -6.69
C ALA A 89 16.23 -15.24 -5.91
N ARG A 90 17.27 -14.43 -6.01
CA ARG A 90 18.57 -14.61 -5.34
C ARG A 90 19.02 -13.34 -4.63
N LEU A 91 18.40 -12.20 -4.92
CA LEU A 91 18.66 -10.96 -4.23
C LEU A 91 18.17 -11.05 -2.78
N THR A 92 19.02 -10.56 -1.88
CA THR A 92 18.80 -10.60 -0.43
C THR A 92 18.08 -9.33 0.06
N PRO A 93 17.60 -9.28 1.31
CA PRO A 93 17.10 -8.04 1.90
C PRO A 93 18.07 -6.87 1.80
N ARG A 94 19.40 -7.12 1.89
CA ARG A 94 20.42 -6.07 1.73
C ARG A 94 20.46 -5.52 0.32
N ASP A 95 20.37 -6.37 -0.70
CA ASP A 95 20.34 -5.96 -2.10
C ASP A 95 19.07 -5.15 -2.40
N ALA A 96 17.93 -5.55 -1.84
CA ALA A 96 16.67 -4.83 -1.95
C ALA A 96 16.77 -3.40 -1.39
N TYR A 97 17.37 -3.22 -0.21
CA TYR A 97 17.57 -1.87 0.36
C TYR A 97 18.57 -1.04 -0.44
N ARG A 98 19.66 -1.63 -0.95
CA ARG A 98 20.62 -0.95 -1.84
C ARG A 98 19.94 -0.43 -3.11
N PHE A 99 19.15 -1.29 -3.75
CA PHE A 99 18.37 -0.92 -4.93
C PHE A 99 17.37 0.21 -4.64
N ALA A 100 16.58 0.09 -3.56
CA ALA A 100 15.63 1.11 -3.16
C ALA A 100 16.28 2.47 -2.86
N ARG A 101 17.51 2.48 -2.37
CA ARG A 101 18.32 3.68 -2.15
C ARG A 101 18.91 4.27 -3.44
N GLY A 102 18.64 3.65 -4.60
CA GLY A 102 19.06 4.12 -5.91
C GLY A 102 20.44 3.62 -6.37
N GLU A 103 21.00 2.60 -5.71
CA GLU A 103 22.21 1.95 -6.22
C GLU A 103 21.89 1.12 -7.48
N GLU A 104 22.82 1.08 -8.42
CA GLU A 104 22.78 0.10 -9.51
C GLU A 104 23.21 -1.27 -8.97
N ILE A 105 22.40 -2.28 -9.25
CA ILE A 105 22.69 -3.66 -8.87
C ILE A 105 22.49 -4.59 -10.08
N THR A 106 22.85 -5.85 -9.93
CA THR A 106 22.59 -6.89 -10.94
C THR A 106 21.32 -7.65 -10.58
N SER A 107 20.37 -7.75 -11.50
CA SER A 107 19.12 -8.50 -11.34
C SER A 107 19.36 -10.01 -11.25
N ASN A 108 18.31 -10.79 -10.95
CA ASN A 108 18.41 -12.24 -10.85
C ASN A 108 18.80 -12.94 -12.18
N THR A 109 18.52 -12.31 -13.31
CA THR A 109 18.89 -12.80 -14.66
C THR A 109 20.20 -12.19 -15.18
N GLY A 110 20.91 -11.41 -14.36
CA GLY A 110 22.23 -10.87 -14.70
C GLY A 110 22.19 -9.51 -15.41
N GLN A 111 21.07 -8.80 -15.44
CA GLN A 111 20.93 -7.49 -16.06
C GLN A 111 21.25 -6.37 -15.06
N PRO A 112 21.93 -5.29 -15.48
CA PRO A 112 22.08 -4.11 -14.64
C PRO A 112 20.71 -3.43 -14.48
N VAL A 113 20.39 -3.04 -13.23
CA VAL A 113 19.12 -2.39 -12.90
C VAL A 113 19.32 -1.29 -11.87
N LYS A 114 18.60 -0.19 -12.05
CA LYS A 114 18.63 0.98 -11.19
C LYS A 114 17.29 1.69 -11.26
N LEU A 115 16.84 2.27 -10.14
CA LEU A 115 15.67 3.16 -10.14
C LEU A 115 15.98 4.50 -10.79
N SER A 116 14.99 5.11 -11.44
CA SER A 116 15.09 6.49 -11.95
C SER A 116 15.40 7.49 -10.82
N ARG A 117 14.83 7.24 -9.64
CA ARG A 117 15.01 8.00 -8.41
C ARG A 117 14.91 7.05 -7.21
N PRO A 118 15.71 7.26 -6.13
CA PRO A 118 15.58 6.51 -4.89
C PRO A 118 14.14 6.51 -4.35
N LEU A 119 13.77 5.48 -3.62
CA LEU A 119 12.60 5.50 -2.75
C LEU A 119 12.93 6.27 -1.46
N ASP A 120 11.90 6.79 -0.79
CA ASP A 120 12.04 7.38 0.54
C ASP A 120 12.01 6.30 1.64
N PHE A 121 11.31 5.19 1.42
CA PHE A 121 11.23 4.08 2.37
C PHE A 121 10.96 2.73 1.68
N LEU A 122 11.27 1.63 2.39
CA LEU A 122 10.99 0.27 1.95
C LEU A 122 10.67 -0.64 3.13
N VAL A 123 9.70 -1.52 2.94
CA VAL A 123 9.49 -2.72 3.78
C VAL A 123 9.85 -3.94 2.96
N VAL A 124 10.87 -4.67 3.37
CA VAL A 124 11.07 -6.05 2.91
C VAL A 124 10.09 -6.92 3.70
N ALA A 125 9.06 -7.42 3.01
CA ALA A 125 7.94 -8.14 3.58
C ALA A 125 7.96 -9.62 3.18
N ASP A 126 9.11 -10.28 3.34
CA ASP A 126 9.23 -11.69 3.02
C ASP A 126 8.19 -12.53 3.76
N HIS A 127 7.65 -13.56 3.08
CA HIS A 127 6.70 -14.50 3.67
C HIS A 127 7.22 -15.08 4.98
N SER A 128 6.39 -15.03 6.01
CA SER A 128 6.72 -15.64 7.32
C SER A 128 6.83 -17.17 7.23
N ASP A 129 6.06 -17.79 6.36
CA ASP A 129 6.07 -19.24 6.18
C ASP A 129 7.30 -19.67 5.37
N GLY A 130 8.24 -20.34 6.04
CA GLY A 130 9.49 -20.81 5.44
C GLY A 130 10.51 -19.71 5.17
N MET A 131 10.47 -18.60 5.92
CA MET A 131 11.43 -17.50 5.79
C MET A 131 12.87 -17.99 5.82
N GLY A 132 13.66 -17.64 4.80
CA GLY A 132 15.07 -18.02 4.69
C GLY A 132 15.32 -19.44 4.18
N PHE A 133 14.29 -20.19 3.76
CA PHE A 133 14.43 -21.55 3.27
C PHE A 133 15.37 -21.68 2.06
N PHE A 134 15.19 -20.83 1.04
CA PHE A 134 16.02 -20.92 -0.17
C PHE A 134 17.49 -20.57 0.04
N PRO A 135 17.87 -19.49 0.72
CA PRO A 135 19.25 -19.27 1.12
C PRO A 135 19.88 -20.45 1.84
N LEU A 136 19.12 -21.07 2.77
CA LEU A 136 19.57 -22.26 3.51
C LEU A 136 19.76 -23.48 2.59
N LEU A 137 18.78 -23.77 1.73
CA LEU A 137 18.86 -24.86 0.76
C LEU A 137 20.05 -24.66 -0.20
N MET A 138 20.21 -23.45 -0.73
CA MET A 138 21.26 -23.12 -1.70
C MET A 138 22.65 -23.12 -1.10
N SER A 139 22.80 -22.86 0.20
CA SER A 139 24.07 -23.00 0.92
C SER A 139 24.49 -24.45 1.14
N GLY A 140 23.59 -25.41 0.87
CA GLY A 140 23.85 -26.82 1.07
C GLY A 140 23.79 -27.27 2.53
N ASP A 141 22.81 -26.72 3.30
CA ASP A 141 22.64 -27.01 4.71
C ASP A 141 22.64 -28.52 4.98
N PRO A 142 23.51 -29.03 5.86
CA PRO A 142 23.65 -30.47 6.07
C PRO A 142 22.38 -31.15 6.59
N THR A 143 21.56 -30.45 7.36
CA THR A 143 20.32 -30.98 7.93
C THR A 143 19.28 -31.20 6.85
N LEU A 144 19.11 -30.21 5.96
CA LEU A 144 18.23 -30.34 4.80
C LEU A 144 18.73 -31.42 3.84
N LEU A 145 20.02 -31.41 3.50
CA LEU A 145 20.61 -32.36 2.55
C LEU A 145 20.70 -33.81 3.08
N ALA A 146 20.58 -34.00 4.39
CA ALA A 146 20.45 -35.33 4.99
C ALA A 146 19.08 -35.97 4.69
N THR A 147 18.08 -35.18 4.34
CA THR A 147 16.76 -35.69 3.95
C THR A 147 16.69 -36.00 2.45
N PRO A 148 16.03 -37.11 2.04
CA PRO A 148 15.87 -37.43 0.62
C PRO A 148 15.20 -36.27 -0.18
N GLN A 149 14.24 -35.58 0.42
CA GLN A 149 13.51 -34.51 -0.21
C GLN A 149 14.34 -33.22 -0.37
N GLY A 150 15.07 -32.81 0.67
CA GLY A 150 15.99 -31.68 0.59
C GLY A 150 17.11 -31.88 -0.42
N ARG A 151 17.66 -33.10 -0.46
CA ARG A 151 18.67 -33.52 -1.47
C ARG A 151 18.08 -33.42 -2.88
N LYS A 152 16.90 -34.02 -3.10
CA LYS A 152 16.18 -33.95 -4.38
C LYS A 152 16.03 -32.52 -4.88
N TRP A 153 15.55 -31.59 -4.05
CA TRP A 153 15.33 -30.21 -4.43
C TRP A 153 16.64 -29.48 -4.74
N TYR A 154 17.67 -29.68 -3.90
CA TYR A 154 18.99 -29.12 -4.15
C TYR A 154 19.56 -29.56 -5.50
N ASP A 155 19.52 -30.87 -5.79
CA ASP A 155 20.05 -31.43 -7.04
C ASP A 155 19.26 -30.97 -8.26
N LEU A 156 17.92 -30.85 -8.18
CA LEU A 156 17.09 -30.29 -9.23
C LEU A 156 17.49 -28.85 -9.54
N ILE A 157 17.65 -27.99 -8.52
CA ILE A 157 18.04 -26.59 -8.71
C ILE A 157 19.45 -26.50 -9.32
N LYS A 158 20.40 -27.25 -8.80
CA LYS A 158 21.77 -27.26 -9.30
C LYS A 158 21.90 -27.77 -10.75
N SER A 159 21.00 -28.65 -11.17
CA SER A 159 20.94 -29.15 -12.56
C SER A 159 20.12 -28.26 -13.52
N GLY A 160 19.70 -27.06 -13.10
CA GLY A 160 18.91 -26.15 -13.93
C GLY A 160 17.41 -26.47 -14.00
N LYS A 161 16.92 -27.46 -13.21
CA LYS A 161 15.51 -27.84 -13.14
C LYS A 161 14.79 -27.15 -11.96
N GLY A 162 15.09 -25.87 -11.75
CA GLY A 162 14.54 -25.09 -10.63
C GLY A 162 13.01 -25.02 -10.62
N ALA A 163 12.38 -24.96 -11.79
CA ALA A 163 10.91 -24.95 -11.89
C ALA A 163 10.26 -26.25 -11.35
N ASP A 164 10.87 -27.42 -11.64
CA ASP A 164 10.39 -28.70 -11.13
C ASP A 164 10.52 -28.77 -9.61
N ALA A 165 11.64 -28.24 -9.07
CA ALA A 165 11.85 -28.15 -7.63
C ALA A 165 10.81 -27.22 -6.98
N ALA A 166 10.54 -26.05 -7.57
CA ALA A 166 9.57 -25.08 -7.08
C ALA A 166 8.17 -25.68 -6.95
N ILE A 167 7.71 -26.37 -7.99
CA ILE A 167 6.39 -27.02 -7.99
C ILE A 167 6.31 -28.10 -6.88
N ASP A 168 7.34 -28.91 -6.75
CA ASP A 168 7.38 -29.98 -5.72
C ASP A 168 7.43 -29.40 -4.30
N ILE A 169 8.15 -28.30 -4.09
CA ILE A 169 8.21 -27.57 -2.81
C ILE A 169 6.84 -27.00 -2.44
N ILE A 170 6.19 -26.30 -3.37
CA ILE A 170 4.87 -25.68 -3.14
C ILE A 170 3.83 -26.76 -2.82
N ILE A 171 3.83 -27.88 -3.56
CA ILE A 171 2.92 -29.00 -3.30
C ILE A 171 3.18 -29.61 -1.91
N SER A 172 4.46 -29.81 -1.58
CA SER A 172 4.86 -30.38 -0.28
C SER A 172 4.48 -29.47 0.88
N PHE A 173 4.67 -28.16 0.71
CA PHE A 173 4.24 -27.14 1.68
C PHE A 173 2.73 -27.17 1.89
N GLY A 174 1.94 -27.14 0.83
CA GLY A 174 0.48 -27.20 0.90
C GLY A 174 -0.06 -28.47 1.54
N ARG A 175 0.74 -29.56 1.56
CA ARG A 175 0.41 -30.82 2.25
C ARG A 175 0.95 -30.92 3.67
N GLY A 176 1.69 -29.92 4.15
CA GLY A 176 2.38 -29.96 5.45
C GLY A 176 3.52 -30.99 5.50
N GLN A 177 4.08 -31.37 4.34
CA GLN A 177 5.10 -32.43 4.21
C GLN A 177 6.49 -31.82 3.99
N MET A 178 6.92 -30.93 4.89
CA MET A 178 8.23 -30.32 4.79
C MET A 178 9.30 -31.16 5.52
N PRO A 179 10.55 -31.20 4.98
CA PRO A 179 11.63 -32.04 5.55
C PRO A 179 12.14 -31.47 6.87
N ASN A 180 12.83 -32.30 7.65
CA ASN A 180 13.63 -31.85 8.79
C ASN A 180 14.61 -30.76 8.35
N GLY A 181 14.77 -29.72 9.18
CA GLY A 181 15.61 -28.56 8.85
C GLY A 181 14.86 -27.44 8.09
N TYR A 182 13.58 -27.65 7.73
CA TYR A 182 12.76 -26.58 7.19
C TYR A 182 12.55 -25.45 8.22
N PRO A 183 12.74 -24.17 7.85
CA PRO A 183 12.55 -23.05 8.77
C PRO A 183 11.09 -22.95 9.25
N ALA A 184 10.89 -23.09 10.54
CA ALA A 184 9.59 -22.93 11.19
C ALA A 184 9.77 -22.17 12.52
N PRO A 185 8.76 -21.46 13.01
CA PRO A 185 8.80 -20.76 14.29
C PRO A 185 9.35 -21.63 15.42
N GLY A 186 10.20 -21.04 16.27
CA GLY A 186 10.88 -21.77 17.37
C GLY A 186 12.17 -22.45 16.96
N THR A 187 12.47 -22.64 15.66
CA THR A 187 13.73 -23.22 15.22
C THR A 187 14.84 -22.17 15.17
N ARG A 188 16.10 -22.62 15.36
CA ARG A 188 17.26 -21.73 15.26
C ARG A 188 17.38 -21.09 13.88
N VAL A 189 17.08 -21.84 12.83
CA VAL A 189 17.20 -21.40 11.43
C VAL A 189 16.23 -20.28 11.12
N TYR A 190 14.98 -20.45 11.52
CA TYR A 190 13.93 -19.43 11.36
C TYR A 190 14.30 -18.13 12.08
N ARG A 191 14.72 -18.26 13.34
CA ARG A 191 15.17 -17.12 14.14
C ARG A 191 16.36 -16.40 13.51
N SER A 192 17.31 -17.14 12.94
CA SER A 192 18.45 -16.56 12.22
C SER A 192 18.02 -15.78 10.97
N ALA A 193 17.06 -16.28 10.20
CA ALA A 193 16.53 -15.59 9.03
C ALA A 193 15.84 -14.27 9.42
N TRP A 194 14.96 -14.31 10.45
CA TRP A 194 14.32 -13.12 10.98
C TRP A 194 15.32 -12.08 11.49
N GLN A 195 16.35 -12.53 12.24
CA GLN A 195 17.40 -11.62 12.71
C GLN A 195 18.22 -11.03 11.57
N GLU A 196 18.43 -11.72 10.45
CA GLU A 196 19.11 -11.15 9.28
C GLU A 196 18.25 -10.12 8.57
N THR A 197 16.94 -10.34 8.45
CA THR A 197 15.99 -9.32 7.96
C THR A 197 16.05 -8.05 8.81
N ILE A 198 16.01 -8.19 10.14
CA ILE A 198 16.14 -7.06 11.07
C ILE A 198 17.49 -6.34 10.88
N LYS A 199 18.60 -7.08 10.86
CA LYS A 199 19.94 -6.49 10.68
C LYS A 199 20.09 -5.78 9.34
N ALA A 200 19.48 -6.30 8.29
CA ALA A 200 19.45 -5.63 6.99
C ALA A 200 18.70 -4.30 7.10
N ALA A 201 17.48 -4.29 7.65
CA ALA A 201 16.71 -3.07 7.86
C ALA A 201 17.47 -2.04 8.71
N GLU A 202 18.08 -2.44 9.83
CA GLU A 202 18.86 -1.55 10.68
C GLU A 202 20.10 -0.95 9.97
N ALA A 203 20.79 -1.77 9.18
CA ALA A 203 22.00 -1.34 8.47
C ALA A 203 21.74 -0.29 7.38
N TYR A 204 20.53 -0.29 6.81
CA TYR A 204 20.15 0.63 5.73
C TYR A 204 19.20 1.75 6.16
N ASN A 205 18.72 1.73 7.41
CA ASN A 205 17.90 2.82 7.95
C ASN A 205 18.75 4.08 8.15
N ASP A 206 18.42 5.14 7.43
CA ASP A 206 19.12 6.45 7.45
C ASP A 206 18.07 7.55 7.63
N PRO A 207 17.64 7.81 8.91
CA PRO A 207 16.59 8.76 9.21
C PRO A 207 16.80 10.13 8.56
N GLY A 208 15.76 10.67 7.95
CA GLY A 208 15.81 11.91 7.17
C GLY A 208 16.14 11.71 5.68
N ARG A 209 16.67 10.55 5.27
CA ARG A 209 17.01 10.22 3.89
C ARG A 209 16.29 9.00 3.36
N PHE A 210 16.36 7.90 4.11
CA PHE A 210 15.75 6.64 3.73
C PHE A 210 15.31 5.86 4.96
N THR A 211 14.06 5.47 5.02
CA THR A 211 13.52 4.64 6.10
C THR A 211 13.43 3.18 5.66
N ALA A 212 14.22 2.31 6.29
CA ALA A 212 14.11 0.87 6.16
C ALA A 212 13.24 0.32 7.28
N PHE A 213 11.99 -0.08 6.98
CA PHE A 213 11.09 -0.69 7.96
C PHE A 213 11.44 -2.15 8.22
N ILE A 214 11.09 -2.62 9.41
CA ILE A 214 11.09 -4.02 9.77
C ILE A 214 9.67 -4.55 9.58
N GLY A 215 9.52 -5.60 8.80
CA GLY A 215 8.21 -6.19 8.52
C GLY A 215 8.34 -7.61 7.96
N TYR A 216 7.18 -8.22 7.76
CA TYR A 216 7.05 -9.52 7.11
C TYR A 216 5.64 -9.67 6.56
N GLU A 217 5.42 -10.63 5.68
CA GLU A 217 4.08 -10.97 5.22
C GLU A 217 3.58 -12.25 5.90
N TRP A 218 2.43 -12.16 6.56
CA TRP A 218 1.66 -13.30 7.00
C TRP A 218 0.79 -13.80 5.85
N THR A 219 0.92 -15.09 5.49
CA THR A 219 0.55 -15.65 4.20
C THR A 219 -0.58 -16.68 4.33
N SER A 220 -1.79 -16.26 4.67
CA SER A 220 -2.94 -17.16 4.73
C SER A 220 -3.51 -17.44 3.34
N ASN A 221 -3.52 -18.73 2.98
CA ASN A 221 -4.03 -19.27 1.71
C ASN A 221 -5.19 -20.25 1.92
N THR A 222 -6.13 -19.94 2.79
CA THR A 222 -7.26 -20.79 3.13
C THR A 222 -8.05 -21.24 1.89
N GLY A 223 -7.98 -22.54 1.55
CA GLY A 223 -8.63 -23.09 0.35
C GLY A 223 -8.14 -22.50 -0.96
N GLY A 224 -6.90 -22.04 -1.04
CA GLY A 224 -6.30 -21.36 -2.21
C GLY A 224 -6.68 -19.89 -2.34
N ASN A 225 -7.38 -19.32 -1.36
CA ASN A 225 -7.87 -17.94 -1.35
C ASN A 225 -6.90 -17.03 -0.62
N ASN A 226 -6.56 -15.90 -1.22
CA ASN A 226 -5.62 -14.93 -0.64
C ASN A 226 -6.23 -14.17 0.53
N LEU A 227 -5.62 -14.31 1.71
CA LEU A 227 -5.94 -13.51 2.89
C LEU A 227 -4.65 -12.96 3.55
N HIS A 228 -3.66 -12.60 2.74
CA HIS A 228 -2.36 -12.14 3.16
C HIS A 228 -2.40 -10.76 3.83
N ARG A 229 -1.44 -10.49 4.76
CA ARG A 229 -1.23 -9.20 5.42
C ARG A 229 0.25 -8.94 5.61
N ASN A 230 0.69 -7.75 5.21
CA ASN A 230 1.99 -7.25 5.60
C ASN A 230 1.92 -6.71 7.01
N VAL A 231 2.77 -7.21 7.90
CA VAL A 231 2.90 -6.73 9.28
C VAL A 231 4.15 -5.89 9.39
N ILE A 232 4.00 -4.64 9.84
CA ILE A 232 5.06 -3.63 9.90
C ILE A 232 5.23 -3.19 11.34
N PHE A 233 6.48 -3.13 11.81
CA PHE A 233 6.85 -2.62 13.13
C PHE A 233 7.20 -1.13 13.06
N ARG A 234 6.71 -0.37 14.04
CA ARG A 234 6.98 1.08 14.16
C ARG A 234 8.41 1.38 14.58
N GLU A 235 8.96 0.59 15.49
CA GLU A 235 10.25 0.86 16.12
C GLU A 235 11.38 -0.02 15.54
N ASN A 236 12.47 -0.06 16.29
CA ASN A 236 13.73 -0.67 15.88
C ASN A 236 13.81 -2.19 16.11
N GLY A 237 14.94 -2.76 15.68
CA GLY A 237 15.22 -4.18 15.78
C GLY A 237 15.36 -4.72 17.20
N ASP A 238 15.70 -3.89 18.19
CA ASP A 238 15.78 -4.31 19.60
C ASP A 238 14.40 -4.70 20.13
N LYS A 239 13.34 -4.03 19.64
CA LYS A 239 11.97 -4.36 19.96
C LYS A 239 11.45 -5.49 19.06
N ALA A 240 11.47 -5.33 17.74
CA ALA A 240 10.96 -6.32 16.79
C ALA A 240 11.63 -7.71 16.95
N GLY A 241 12.91 -7.74 17.31
CA GLY A 241 13.67 -8.99 17.52
C GLY A 241 13.26 -9.80 18.75
N ARG A 242 12.38 -9.30 19.62
CA ARG A 242 11.87 -10.04 20.80
C ARG A 242 10.77 -11.04 20.44
N VAL A 243 10.23 -10.97 19.24
CA VAL A 243 9.23 -11.90 18.70
C VAL A 243 9.71 -12.50 17.39
N GLU A 244 9.17 -13.65 17.04
CA GLU A 244 9.29 -14.22 15.70
C GLU A 244 8.01 -13.93 14.92
N PRO A 245 8.07 -13.76 13.58
CA PRO A 245 6.88 -13.55 12.76
C PRO A 245 5.82 -14.63 12.97
N PHE A 246 4.55 -14.23 12.98
CA PHE A 246 3.43 -15.17 13.00
C PHE A 246 3.29 -15.85 11.65
N THR A 247 3.04 -17.16 11.65
CA THR A 247 2.95 -17.99 10.43
C THR A 247 1.60 -18.68 10.35
N THR A 248 1.33 -19.36 9.25
CA THR A 248 0.18 -20.27 9.13
C THR A 248 0.51 -21.70 9.58
N LEU A 249 1.80 -22.01 9.82
CA LEU A 249 2.28 -23.34 10.17
C LEU A 249 1.80 -23.81 11.53
N LYS A 250 1.01 -24.88 11.56
CA LYS A 250 0.54 -25.51 12.80
C LYS A 250 1.67 -26.30 13.47
N PRO A 251 1.68 -26.42 14.80
CA PRO A 251 0.62 -26.02 15.74
C PRO A 251 0.70 -24.56 16.23
N LEU A 252 1.76 -23.82 15.91
CA LEU A 252 2.02 -22.47 16.45
C LEU A 252 1.35 -21.36 15.63
N GLY A 253 1.05 -21.61 14.37
CA GLY A 253 0.46 -20.67 13.44
C GLY A 253 -1.04 -20.93 13.18
N SER A 254 -1.67 -20.01 12.46
CA SER A 254 -3.07 -20.08 12.05
C SER A 254 -3.26 -19.35 10.72
N ASP A 255 -4.23 -19.78 9.93
CA ASP A 255 -4.69 -19.15 8.69
C ASP A 255 -5.89 -18.19 8.90
N ASN A 256 -6.34 -18.01 10.15
CA ASN A 256 -7.42 -17.10 10.52
C ASN A 256 -6.87 -15.71 10.88
N PRO A 257 -7.30 -14.61 10.21
CA PRO A 257 -6.88 -13.25 10.52
C PRO A 257 -7.11 -12.82 11.98
N GLU A 258 -8.17 -13.31 12.65
CA GLU A 258 -8.39 -13.01 14.06
C GLU A 258 -7.26 -13.52 14.98
N ASP A 259 -6.60 -14.62 14.60
CA ASP A 259 -5.47 -15.13 15.37
C ASP A 259 -4.20 -14.33 15.10
N LEU A 260 -4.02 -13.80 13.86
CA LEU A 260 -3.00 -12.80 13.58
C LEU A 260 -3.19 -11.55 14.46
N TRP A 261 -4.42 -11.01 14.55
CA TRP A 261 -4.68 -9.83 15.38
C TRP A 261 -4.41 -10.08 16.86
N LYS A 262 -4.74 -11.27 17.39
CA LYS A 262 -4.36 -11.67 18.76
C LYS A 262 -2.84 -11.75 18.94
N TRP A 263 -2.13 -12.29 17.96
CA TRP A 263 -0.68 -12.32 17.98
C TRP A 263 -0.09 -10.90 17.96
N MET A 264 -0.65 -9.98 17.15
CA MET A 264 -0.22 -8.58 17.10
C MET A 264 -0.39 -7.90 18.47
N ALA A 265 -1.53 -8.10 19.15
CA ALA A 265 -1.74 -7.59 20.49
C ALA A 265 -0.70 -8.11 21.49
N ALA A 266 -0.43 -9.42 21.47
CA ALA A 266 0.58 -10.04 22.33
C ALA A 266 2.01 -9.58 21.96
N ALA A 267 2.27 -9.31 20.69
CA ALA A 267 3.53 -8.77 20.23
C ALA A 267 3.76 -7.35 20.73
N GLU A 268 2.77 -6.47 20.66
CA GLU A 268 2.83 -5.11 21.24
C GLU A 268 3.12 -5.16 22.74
N GLU A 269 2.37 -5.97 23.48
CA GLU A 269 2.57 -6.14 24.93
C GLU A 269 4.00 -6.62 25.26
N LYS A 270 4.47 -7.61 24.52
CA LYS A 270 5.80 -8.21 24.78
C LYS A 270 6.95 -7.30 24.36
N THR A 271 6.82 -6.59 23.27
CA THR A 271 7.92 -5.82 22.67
C THR A 271 7.92 -4.36 23.10
N GLY A 272 6.76 -3.80 23.42
CA GLY A 272 6.54 -2.36 23.54
C GLY A 272 6.69 -1.64 22.20
N SER A 273 6.52 -2.34 21.06
CA SER A 273 6.49 -1.79 19.71
C SER A 273 5.07 -1.78 19.19
N GLU A 274 4.67 -0.72 18.51
CA GLU A 274 3.41 -0.72 17.76
C GLU A 274 3.55 -1.47 16.44
N VAL A 275 2.47 -2.15 16.02
CA VAL A 275 2.41 -2.88 14.76
C VAL A 275 1.13 -2.55 14.00
N LEU A 276 1.19 -2.59 12.68
CA LEU A 276 0.00 -2.52 11.82
C LEU A 276 0.01 -3.65 10.78
N ALA A 277 -1.17 -3.99 10.28
CA ALA A 277 -1.33 -4.96 9.20
C ALA A 277 -1.94 -4.29 7.96
N ILE A 278 -1.40 -4.58 6.78
CA ILE A 278 -1.91 -4.13 5.49
C ILE A 278 -2.42 -5.34 4.72
N ALA A 279 -3.74 -5.45 4.57
CA ALA A 279 -4.35 -6.49 3.76
C ALA A 279 -4.21 -6.14 2.26
N HIS A 280 -4.10 -7.17 1.41
CA HIS A 280 -3.93 -6.99 -0.02
C HIS A 280 -4.56 -8.13 -0.83
N ASN A 281 -4.70 -7.93 -2.15
CA ASN A 281 -5.25 -8.90 -3.09
C ASN A 281 -6.61 -9.48 -2.69
N GLY A 282 -7.53 -8.64 -2.25
CA GLY A 282 -8.92 -9.03 -2.08
C GLY A 282 -9.50 -9.66 -3.34
N ASN A 283 -9.08 -9.17 -4.52
CA ASN A 283 -9.45 -9.70 -5.83
C ASN A 283 -9.08 -11.18 -6.05
N LEU A 284 -8.25 -11.77 -5.20
CA LEU A 284 -7.86 -13.20 -5.24
C LEU A 284 -8.37 -13.99 -4.04
N SER A 285 -9.27 -13.42 -3.24
CA SER A 285 -9.81 -14.03 -2.02
C SER A 285 -11.07 -14.85 -2.23
N ASN A 286 -11.67 -14.83 -3.44
CA ASN A 286 -12.98 -15.41 -3.73
C ASN A 286 -14.06 -15.02 -2.70
N GLY A 287 -14.08 -13.72 -2.35
CA GLY A 287 -15.08 -13.11 -1.47
C GLY A 287 -14.79 -13.20 0.02
N LEU A 288 -13.61 -13.67 0.41
CA LEU A 288 -13.28 -13.82 1.83
C LEU A 288 -12.61 -12.59 2.46
N MET A 289 -12.13 -11.63 1.66
CA MET A 289 -11.36 -10.48 2.18
C MET A 289 -12.22 -9.54 3.02
N PHE A 290 -13.44 -9.23 2.61
CA PHE A 290 -14.32 -8.25 3.26
C PHE A 290 -15.68 -8.85 3.66
N PRO A 291 -15.70 -9.83 4.59
CA PRO A 291 -16.94 -10.50 4.99
C PRO A 291 -17.91 -9.55 5.71
N THR A 292 -19.21 -9.68 5.43
CA THR A 292 -20.26 -8.83 6.04
C THR A 292 -21.17 -9.56 7.02
N ILE A 293 -21.19 -10.90 6.99
CA ILE A 293 -22.07 -11.73 7.80
C ILE A 293 -21.27 -12.68 8.69
N GLU A 294 -20.35 -13.42 8.10
CA GLU A 294 -19.59 -14.46 8.77
C GLU A 294 -18.14 -14.49 8.26
N ALA A 295 -17.18 -14.68 9.16
CA ALA A 295 -15.77 -14.88 8.90
C ALA A 295 -15.27 -16.11 9.67
N PHE A 296 -14.68 -17.08 9.00
CA PHE A 296 -14.13 -18.29 9.61
C PHE A 296 -15.11 -19.01 10.57
N GLY A 297 -16.38 -19.14 10.16
CA GLY A 297 -17.41 -19.81 10.95
C GLY A 297 -17.94 -19.01 12.14
N LYS A 298 -17.58 -17.73 12.24
CA LYS A 298 -18.06 -16.82 13.28
C LYS A 298 -18.78 -15.62 12.69
N LYS A 299 -19.81 -15.15 13.38
CA LYS A 299 -20.53 -13.96 12.97
C LYS A 299 -19.62 -12.73 12.99
N VAL A 300 -19.75 -11.89 11.97
CA VAL A 300 -19.19 -10.54 11.98
C VAL A 300 -20.01 -9.70 12.95
N ASP A 301 -19.50 -9.52 14.15
CA ASP A 301 -20.09 -8.76 15.23
C ASP A 301 -19.30 -7.48 15.51
N ARG A 302 -19.70 -6.75 16.55
CA ARG A 302 -19.04 -5.52 16.97
C ARG A 302 -17.57 -5.76 17.35
N ASN A 303 -17.27 -6.83 18.08
CA ASN A 303 -15.91 -7.15 18.52
C ASN A 303 -14.99 -7.44 17.32
N TYR A 304 -15.48 -8.21 16.32
CA TYR A 304 -14.75 -8.40 15.06
C TYR A 304 -14.47 -7.06 14.38
N ALA A 305 -15.49 -6.18 14.29
CA ALA A 305 -15.38 -4.91 13.62
C ALA A 305 -14.37 -3.97 14.29
N GLU A 306 -14.41 -3.85 15.62
CA GLU A 306 -13.46 -3.06 16.43
C GLU A 306 -12.04 -3.58 16.30
N THR A 307 -11.86 -4.91 16.42
CA THR A 307 -10.54 -5.53 16.31
C THR A 307 -9.93 -5.34 14.93
N ARG A 308 -10.71 -5.56 13.88
CA ARG A 308 -10.24 -5.33 12.51
C ARG A 308 -9.89 -3.87 12.24
N ALA A 309 -10.76 -2.95 12.65
CA ALA A 309 -10.53 -1.51 12.49
C ALA A 309 -9.27 -1.01 13.22
N LYS A 310 -8.92 -1.65 14.34
CA LYS A 310 -7.67 -1.35 15.06
C LYS A 310 -6.45 -1.76 14.25
N TRP A 311 -6.39 -2.98 13.73
CA TRP A 311 -5.19 -3.58 13.19
C TRP A 311 -4.99 -3.37 11.68
N GLU A 312 -6.09 -3.35 10.88
CA GLU A 312 -6.05 -3.19 9.43
C GLU A 312 -6.41 -1.75 9.04
N ARG A 313 -5.49 -0.82 9.30
CA ARG A 313 -5.68 0.63 9.05
C ARG A 313 -5.57 1.00 7.57
N LEU A 314 -4.89 0.17 6.78
CA LEU A 314 -4.62 0.38 5.37
C LEU A 314 -5.00 -0.86 4.56
N TYR A 315 -5.27 -0.63 3.29
CA TYR A 315 -5.45 -1.66 2.28
C TYR A 315 -4.61 -1.32 1.05
N GLU A 316 -3.86 -2.30 0.57
CA GLU A 316 -3.06 -2.20 -0.65
C GLU A 316 -3.96 -2.39 -1.85
N VAL A 317 -4.27 -1.29 -2.52
CA VAL A 317 -5.29 -1.22 -3.57
C VAL A 317 -4.75 -1.51 -4.96
N THR A 318 -3.43 -1.47 -5.14
CA THR A 318 -2.76 -1.77 -6.40
C THR A 318 -1.41 -2.41 -6.17
N GLN A 319 -1.10 -3.43 -6.96
CA GLN A 319 0.17 -4.16 -6.97
C GLN A 319 0.28 -5.02 -8.25
N THR A 320 1.35 -5.82 -8.40
CA THR A 320 1.58 -6.62 -9.63
C THR A 320 0.46 -7.59 -10.01
N LYS A 321 -0.33 -8.07 -9.04
CA LYS A 321 -1.50 -8.92 -9.28
C LYS A 321 -2.80 -8.11 -9.45
N GLY A 322 -2.69 -6.90 -10.02
CA GLY A 322 -3.79 -6.05 -10.42
C GLY A 322 -4.30 -5.09 -9.35
N THR A 323 -5.36 -4.37 -9.69
CA THR A 323 -6.00 -3.37 -8.83
C THR A 323 -7.15 -3.97 -8.02
N GLY A 324 -7.33 -3.46 -6.79
CA GLY A 324 -8.45 -3.78 -5.90
C GLY A 324 -9.33 -2.56 -5.59
N GLU A 325 -9.28 -1.47 -6.38
CA GLU A 325 -10.09 -0.26 -6.14
C GLU A 325 -11.56 -0.50 -6.45
N ALA A 326 -11.88 -0.79 -7.71
CA ALA A 326 -13.23 -0.99 -8.21
C ALA A 326 -13.25 -2.06 -9.30
N HIS A 327 -14.44 -2.55 -9.63
CA HIS A 327 -14.66 -3.51 -10.70
C HIS A 327 -15.84 -3.07 -11.58
N PRO A 328 -15.78 -3.19 -12.94
CA PRO A 328 -16.86 -2.73 -13.84
C PRO A 328 -18.22 -3.34 -13.54
N TYR A 329 -18.24 -4.59 -13.07
CA TYR A 329 -19.50 -5.24 -12.67
C TYR A 329 -20.16 -4.57 -11.46
N LEU A 330 -19.36 -4.05 -10.51
CA LEU A 330 -19.83 -3.39 -9.28
C LEU A 330 -20.06 -1.89 -9.46
N SER A 331 -19.36 -1.29 -10.42
CA SER A 331 -19.37 0.14 -10.72
C SER A 331 -19.61 0.38 -12.22
N PRO A 332 -20.76 -0.03 -12.77
CA PRO A 332 -21.01 -0.04 -14.22
C PRO A 332 -21.08 1.36 -14.85
N ASN A 333 -21.25 2.39 -14.04
CA ASN A 333 -21.30 3.80 -14.48
C ASN A 333 -19.94 4.51 -14.39
N ASP A 334 -18.89 3.83 -13.92
CA ASP A 334 -17.53 4.34 -13.82
C ASP A 334 -16.71 3.89 -15.02
N GLU A 335 -16.42 4.82 -15.94
CA GLU A 335 -15.64 4.53 -17.16
C GLU A 335 -14.19 4.11 -16.88
N PHE A 336 -13.66 4.35 -15.69
CA PHE A 336 -12.31 4.01 -15.28
C PHE A 336 -12.24 2.83 -14.30
N ALA A 337 -13.33 2.12 -14.07
CA ALA A 337 -13.35 0.92 -13.21
C ALA A 337 -12.59 -0.26 -13.81
N ASN A 338 -12.45 -0.30 -15.14
CA ASN A 338 -11.73 -1.36 -15.85
C ASN A 338 -10.24 -1.01 -15.99
N PHE A 339 -9.46 -1.22 -14.94
CA PHE A 339 -8.03 -0.92 -14.93
C PHE A 339 -7.23 -2.06 -14.31
N GLU A 340 -6.33 -2.67 -15.10
CA GLU A 340 -5.40 -3.72 -14.64
C GLU A 340 -6.09 -4.78 -13.75
N LEU A 341 -7.22 -5.31 -14.21
CA LEU A 341 -8.01 -6.30 -13.47
C LEU A 341 -7.33 -7.66 -13.48
N TRP A 342 -7.38 -8.34 -12.34
CA TRP A 342 -6.96 -9.72 -12.18
C TRP A 342 -8.06 -10.48 -11.43
N ASP A 343 -9.02 -11.04 -12.17
CA ASP A 343 -10.30 -11.52 -11.64
C ASP A 343 -10.73 -12.90 -12.19
N LYS A 344 -9.76 -13.73 -12.60
CA LYS A 344 -10.07 -15.06 -13.20
C LYS A 344 -10.44 -16.12 -12.17
N GLY A 345 -9.92 -16.00 -10.94
CA GLY A 345 -10.13 -16.98 -9.87
C GLY A 345 -9.47 -16.56 -8.56
N ASN A 346 -9.35 -17.51 -7.65
CA ASN A 346 -8.53 -17.35 -6.44
C ASN A 346 -7.01 -17.41 -6.75
N LEU A 347 -6.19 -17.24 -5.73
CA LEU A 347 -4.73 -17.09 -5.88
C LEU A 347 -4.08 -18.28 -6.59
N ASP A 348 -4.46 -19.52 -6.27
CA ASP A 348 -3.91 -20.74 -6.88
C ASP A 348 -4.69 -21.23 -8.13
N GLY A 349 -5.70 -20.46 -8.54
CA GLY A 349 -6.56 -20.78 -9.70
C GLY A 349 -7.38 -22.06 -9.55
N SER A 350 -7.51 -22.59 -8.32
CA SER A 350 -8.28 -23.82 -8.04
C SER A 350 -9.79 -23.61 -8.16
N VAL A 351 -10.25 -22.37 -7.97
CA VAL A 351 -11.67 -21.98 -8.04
C VAL A 351 -11.82 -20.75 -8.92
N ALA A 352 -12.64 -20.85 -9.96
CA ALA A 352 -12.94 -19.74 -10.84
C ALA A 352 -13.74 -18.64 -10.13
N LYS A 353 -13.53 -17.39 -10.54
CA LYS A 353 -14.26 -16.24 -10.04
C LYS A 353 -15.74 -16.33 -10.38
N LYS A 354 -16.61 -15.99 -9.42
CA LYS A 354 -18.04 -15.82 -9.59
C LYS A 354 -18.44 -14.38 -9.25
N LYS A 355 -19.50 -13.89 -9.86
CA LYS A 355 -19.92 -12.49 -9.72
C LYS A 355 -20.30 -12.12 -8.29
N GLU A 356 -20.91 -13.02 -7.55
CA GLU A 356 -21.30 -12.84 -6.15
C GLU A 356 -20.10 -12.71 -5.18
N MET A 357 -18.90 -13.09 -5.60
CA MET A 357 -17.67 -12.94 -4.80
C MET A 357 -17.12 -11.52 -4.88
N LEU A 358 -17.30 -10.85 -6.02
CA LEU A 358 -16.69 -9.56 -6.33
C LEU A 358 -17.02 -8.47 -5.31
N GLU A 359 -18.23 -8.45 -4.77
CA GLU A 359 -18.67 -7.46 -3.77
C GLU A 359 -17.76 -7.43 -2.55
N PHE A 360 -17.19 -8.58 -2.17
CA PHE A 360 -16.39 -8.74 -0.95
C PHE A 360 -14.87 -8.71 -1.22
N GLU A 361 -14.47 -8.17 -2.38
CA GLU A 361 -13.08 -8.21 -2.86
C GLU A 361 -12.48 -6.85 -3.14
N TYR A 362 -13.28 -5.84 -3.47
CA TYR A 362 -12.83 -4.52 -3.93
C TYR A 362 -13.06 -3.45 -2.87
N ALA A 363 -12.12 -2.52 -2.75
CA ALA A 363 -12.09 -1.49 -1.71
C ALA A 363 -13.36 -0.61 -1.71
N ARG A 364 -13.83 -0.17 -2.87
CA ARG A 364 -15.03 0.68 -2.97
C ARG A 364 -16.28 -0.04 -2.46
N SER A 365 -16.43 -1.31 -2.77
CA SER A 365 -17.51 -2.14 -2.21
C SER A 365 -17.36 -2.36 -0.73
N ALA A 366 -16.13 -2.62 -0.25
CA ALA A 366 -15.85 -2.74 1.16
C ALA A 366 -16.20 -1.44 1.92
N PHE A 367 -15.90 -0.27 1.37
CA PHE A 367 -16.29 1.02 1.95
C PHE A 367 -17.80 1.14 2.10
N LYS A 368 -18.59 0.80 1.05
CA LYS A 368 -20.04 0.81 1.09
C LYS A 368 -20.57 -0.15 2.16
N ASN A 369 -20.09 -1.38 2.17
CA ASN A 369 -20.44 -2.39 3.15
C ASN A 369 -20.05 -1.98 4.59
N GLY A 370 -18.92 -1.29 4.72
CA GLY A 370 -18.46 -0.70 5.97
C GLY A 370 -19.44 0.33 6.56
N LEU A 371 -20.04 1.20 5.73
CA LEU A 371 -21.07 2.14 6.18
C LEU A 371 -22.33 1.43 6.69
N VAL A 372 -22.73 0.34 6.01
CA VAL A 372 -23.87 -0.49 6.45
C VAL A 372 -23.58 -1.17 7.79
N LEU A 373 -22.36 -1.72 7.93
CA LEU A 373 -21.94 -2.37 9.17
C LEU A 373 -21.83 -1.35 10.32
N GLU A 374 -21.31 -0.14 10.05
CA GLU A 374 -21.27 0.94 11.05
C GLU A 374 -22.67 1.29 11.57
N ALA A 375 -23.67 1.37 10.68
CA ALA A 375 -25.04 1.62 11.09
C ALA A 375 -25.62 0.50 11.98
N LYS A 376 -25.21 -0.75 11.76
CA LYS A 376 -25.69 -1.93 12.48
C LYS A 376 -24.90 -2.21 13.77
N LEU A 377 -23.59 -2.06 13.74
CA LEU A 377 -22.66 -2.49 14.79
C LEU A 377 -22.09 -1.32 15.61
N GLY A 378 -22.24 -0.08 15.11
CA GLY A 378 -21.65 1.13 15.69
C GLY A 378 -20.18 1.35 15.31
N VAL A 379 -19.58 0.42 14.56
CA VAL A 379 -18.17 0.49 14.10
C VAL A 379 -18.06 0.03 12.65
N ASN A 380 -17.22 0.71 11.87
CA ASN A 380 -16.93 0.36 10.49
C ASN A 380 -15.63 -0.45 10.42
N PRO A 381 -15.67 -1.77 10.14
CA PRO A 381 -14.47 -2.61 10.02
C PRO A 381 -13.66 -2.34 8.76
N TYR A 382 -14.19 -1.59 7.82
CA TYR A 382 -13.60 -1.29 6.51
C TYR A 382 -13.27 0.20 6.35
N LYS A 383 -13.02 0.88 7.45
CA LYS A 383 -12.59 2.28 7.48
C LYS A 383 -11.07 2.39 7.34
N PHE A 384 -10.53 1.81 6.30
CA PHE A 384 -9.10 1.82 5.99
C PHE A 384 -8.74 2.91 4.98
N GLY A 385 -7.47 3.31 4.98
CA GLY A 385 -6.85 4.13 3.95
C GLY A 385 -6.32 3.29 2.79
N LEU A 386 -5.98 3.94 1.68
CA LEU A 386 -5.45 3.30 0.48
C LEU A 386 -3.95 3.52 0.34
N ILE A 387 -3.24 2.46 -0.07
CA ILE A 387 -1.80 2.46 -0.33
C ILE A 387 -1.51 1.58 -1.55
N GLY A 388 -0.43 1.85 -2.28
CA GLY A 388 0.06 1.00 -3.36
C GLY A 388 1.38 0.35 -2.96
N SER A 389 1.72 -0.77 -3.57
CA SER A 389 2.99 -1.46 -3.36
C SER A 389 3.34 -2.35 -4.56
N SER A 390 4.51 -2.99 -4.55
CA SER A 390 4.92 -3.84 -5.67
C SER A 390 4.39 -5.27 -5.55
N ASP A 391 4.52 -5.88 -4.40
CA ASP A 391 4.43 -7.34 -4.24
C ASP A 391 5.38 -8.06 -5.23
N SER A 392 6.51 -7.41 -5.55
CA SER A 392 7.51 -8.00 -6.42
C SER A 392 8.29 -9.09 -5.69
N HIS A 393 8.53 -10.21 -6.37
CA HIS A 393 9.27 -11.38 -5.86
C HIS A 393 10.65 -11.46 -6.51
N THR A 394 11.23 -10.33 -6.89
CA THR A 394 12.54 -10.23 -7.52
C THR A 394 13.60 -9.61 -6.63
N GLY A 395 13.22 -9.04 -5.48
CA GLY A 395 14.08 -8.19 -4.67
C GLY A 395 14.22 -6.76 -5.23
N LEU A 396 13.43 -6.42 -6.27
CA LEU A 396 13.49 -5.15 -6.99
C LEU A 396 12.15 -4.43 -6.91
N ALA A 397 12.10 -3.32 -6.20
CA ALA A 397 10.94 -2.42 -6.16
C ALA A 397 10.91 -1.51 -7.41
N ALA A 398 10.86 -2.12 -8.60
CA ALA A 398 10.92 -1.46 -9.92
C ALA A 398 9.52 -1.40 -10.52
N MET A 399 8.80 -0.32 -10.27
CA MET A 399 7.37 -0.16 -10.56
C MET A 399 7.08 0.87 -11.68
N GLU A 400 8.12 1.38 -12.33
CA GLU A 400 7.99 2.28 -13.47
C GLU A 400 7.82 1.45 -14.75
N GLU A 401 6.89 1.81 -15.63
CA GLU A 401 6.54 1.04 -16.82
C GLU A 401 7.75 0.82 -17.78
N ASP A 402 8.65 1.78 -17.87
CA ASP A 402 9.87 1.69 -18.68
C ASP A 402 11.01 0.94 -17.99
N ASN A 403 10.84 0.60 -16.71
CA ASN A 403 11.84 -0.06 -15.87
C ASN A 403 11.25 -1.23 -15.06
N PHE A 404 10.20 -1.87 -15.57
CA PHE A 404 9.53 -2.95 -14.88
C PHE A 404 10.28 -4.28 -14.97
N PHE A 405 10.69 -4.82 -13.82
CA PHE A 405 11.45 -6.07 -13.71
C PHE A 405 10.61 -7.30 -13.36
N GLY A 406 9.30 -7.23 -13.59
CA GLY A 406 8.39 -8.37 -13.43
C GLY A 406 7.99 -8.65 -11.99
N LYS A 407 7.10 -9.64 -11.83
CA LYS A 407 6.67 -10.15 -10.53
C LYS A 407 7.68 -11.16 -9.96
N THR A 408 8.23 -12.03 -10.79
CA THR A 408 9.17 -13.10 -10.40
C THR A 408 10.39 -13.09 -11.32
N ALA A 409 11.50 -13.70 -10.91
CA ALA A 409 12.73 -13.70 -11.69
C ALA A 409 12.58 -14.17 -13.16
N PRO A 410 11.77 -15.21 -13.50
CA PRO A 410 11.52 -15.56 -14.90
C PRO A 410 10.79 -14.50 -15.74
N GLN A 411 10.18 -13.50 -15.09
CA GLN A 411 9.51 -12.37 -15.74
C GLN A 411 10.38 -11.12 -15.84
N GLU A 412 11.64 -11.17 -15.45
CA GLU A 412 12.56 -10.08 -15.72
C GLU A 412 12.65 -9.82 -17.22
N PRO A 413 13.05 -8.61 -17.70
CA PRO A 413 13.01 -8.23 -19.11
C PRO A 413 13.62 -9.27 -20.04
N SER A 414 12.82 -9.80 -20.95
CA SER A 414 13.24 -10.82 -21.93
C SER A 414 12.33 -10.82 -23.17
N PRO A 415 12.81 -11.30 -24.33
CA PRO A 415 12.00 -11.37 -25.55
C PRO A 415 10.71 -12.19 -25.41
N GLU A 416 10.69 -13.16 -24.48
CA GLU A 416 9.59 -14.11 -24.37
C GLU A 416 8.58 -13.74 -23.28
N ARG A 417 8.94 -12.91 -22.27
CA ARG A 417 8.08 -12.71 -21.09
C ARG A 417 6.65 -12.25 -21.44
N MET A 418 6.49 -11.41 -22.46
CA MET A 418 5.18 -10.91 -22.89
C MET A 418 4.29 -12.00 -23.50
N THR A 419 4.84 -13.12 -23.93
CA THR A 419 4.12 -14.17 -24.68
C THR A 419 3.90 -15.45 -23.89
N LYS A 420 4.48 -15.58 -22.70
CA LYS A 420 4.39 -16.75 -21.85
C LYS A 420 3.18 -16.67 -20.90
N ALA A 421 2.76 -17.82 -20.42
CA ALA A 421 1.84 -17.91 -19.29
C ALA A 421 2.64 -17.73 -18.00
N PHE A 422 2.25 -16.78 -17.17
CA PHE A 422 2.72 -16.62 -15.81
C PHE A 422 2.31 -17.84 -14.96
N PHE A 423 1.04 -18.17 -15.03
CA PHE A 423 0.44 -19.24 -14.26
C PHE A 423 -0.64 -19.96 -15.06
N LYS A 424 -0.68 -21.30 -14.93
CA LYS A 424 -1.74 -22.12 -15.49
C LYS A 424 -2.11 -23.23 -14.51
N ASN A 425 -3.35 -23.25 -14.07
CA ASN A 425 -3.85 -24.37 -13.28
C ASN A 425 -4.31 -25.49 -14.21
N PRO A 426 -3.69 -26.70 -14.16
CA PRO A 426 -4.00 -27.78 -15.10
C PRO A 426 -5.38 -28.41 -14.88
N LYS A 427 -5.99 -28.23 -13.70
CA LYS A 427 -7.31 -28.81 -13.36
C LYS A 427 -8.46 -27.92 -13.82
N THR A 428 -8.34 -26.62 -13.62
CA THR A 428 -9.39 -25.66 -13.95
C THR A 428 -9.22 -25.02 -15.32
N GLY A 429 -8.00 -25.07 -15.89
CA GLY A 429 -7.64 -24.39 -17.13
C GLY A 429 -7.44 -22.88 -16.98
N ILE A 430 -7.62 -22.33 -15.77
CA ILE A 430 -7.37 -20.91 -15.50
C ILE A 430 -5.93 -20.58 -15.85
N THR A 431 -5.77 -19.61 -16.74
CA THR A 431 -4.46 -19.16 -17.23
C THR A 431 -4.35 -17.65 -17.06
N VAL A 432 -3.26 -17.21 -16.47
CA VAL A 432 -2.84 -15.81 -16.42
C VAL A 432 -1.56 -15.69 -17.25
N MET A 433 -1.53 -14.75 -18.17
CA MET A 433 -0.37 -14.51 -19.02
C MET A 433 0.57 -13.51 -18.34
N ASP A 434 1.85 -13.58 -18.66
CA ASP A 434 2.83 -12.63 -18.12
C ASP A 434 2.47 -11.17 -18.43
N TRP A 435 1.91 -10.90 -19.62
CA TRP A 435 1.47 -9.56 -19.99
C TRP A 435 0.30 -9.02 -19.16
N GLU A 436 -0.44 -9.86 -18.44
CA GLU A 436 -1.52 -9.45 -17.53
C GLU A 436 -0.98 -8.97 -16.16
N VAL A 437 0.30 -9.14 -15.90
CA VAL A 437 0.95 -8.60 -14.69
C VAL A 437 1.15 -7.10 -14.86
N SER A 438 0.71 -6.30 -13.88
CA SER A 438 0.89 -4.86 -13.91
C SER A 438 2.26 -4.45 -13.36
N ALA A 439 2.78 -3.28 -13.77
CA ALA A 439 4.00 -2.74 -13.20
C ALA A 439 3.82 -2.33 -11.74
N SER A 440 2.57 -2.11 -11.33
CA SER A 440 2.20 -1.87 -9.93
C SER A 440 2.24 -0.40 -9.51
N GLY A 441 2.64 -0.10 -8.27
CA GLY A 441 2.57 1.26 -7.76
C GLY A 441 3.27 1.49 -6.44
N TYR A 442 3.25 2.74 -6.01
CA TYR A 442 3.90 3.21 -4.80
C TYR A 442 2.92 3.46 -3.67
N ALA A 443 3.39 3.25 -2.46
CA ALA A 443 2.87 3.86 -1.27
C ALA A 443 3.31 5.33 -1.21
N ALA A 444 2.36 6.24 -1.12
CA ALA A 444 2.63 7.66 -0.89
C ALA A 444 2.07 8.07 0.47
N VAL A 445 2.92 8.60 1.34
CA VAL A 445 2.61 8.88 2.75
C VAL A 445 2.92 10.33 3.10
N TRP A 446 1.92 11.05 3.60
CA TRP A 446 2.09 12.41 4.10
C TRP A 446 2.56 12.37 5.56
N ALA A 447 3.87 12.34 5.78
CA ALA A 447 4.50 12.35 7.09
C ALA A 447 5.35 13.60 7.30
N MET A 448 5.57 13.98 8.56
CA MET A 448 6.37 15.18 8.90
C MET A 448 7.83 14.99 8.55
N GLU A 449 8.35 13.77 8.74
CA GLU A 449 9.75 13.43 8.61
C GLU A 449 9.91 12.06 7.96
N ASN A 450 11.05 11.82 7.32
CA ASN A 450 11.39 10.49 6.81
C ASN A 450 12.03 9.67 7.94
N THR A 451 11.21 9.19 8.87
CA THR A 451 11.58 8.28 9.95
C THR A 451 10.54 7.18 10.08
N ARG A 452 10.88 6.05 10.70
CA ARG A 452 9.94 4.95 10.94
C ARG A 452 8.69 5.44 11.66
N GLU A 453 8.91 6.15 12.77
CA GLU A 453 7.84 6.64 13.63
C GLU A 453 6.91 7.58 12.87
N SER A 454 7.47 8.58 12.19
CA SER A 454 6.65 9.60 11.50
C SER A 454 5.86 9.03 10.32
N ILE A 455 6.45 8.11 9.53
CA ILE A 455 5.77 7.45 8.41
C ILE A 455 4.72 6.46 8.94
N PHE A 456 5.05 5.67 9.96
CA PHE A 456 4.11 4.74 10.59
C PHE A 456 2.89 5.47 11.17
N ASP A 457 3.11 6.56 11.91
CA ASP A 457 2.04 7.36 12.51
C ASP A 457 1.12 7.98 11.44
N ALA A 458 1.69 8.39 10.29
CA ALA A 458 0.90 8.84 9.15
C ALA A 458 0.09 7.71 8.50
N MET A 459 0.65 6.50 8.42
CA MET A 459 -0.07 5.30 8.00
C MET A 459 -1.21 4.97 8.96
N GLN A 460 -0.98 5.05 10.27
CA GLN A 460 -2.03 4.86 11.29
C GLN A 460 -3.16 5.89 11.15
N ARG A 461 -2.83 7.14 10.85
CA ARG A 461 -3.82 8.18 10.55
C ARG A 461 -4.45 8.05 9.17
N ARG A 462 -4.00 7.10 8.32
CA ARG A 462 -4.46 6.90 6.94
C ARG A 462 -4.21 8.13 6.05
N GLU A 463 -3.23 8.94 6.39
CA GLU A 463 -2.83 10.10 5.57
C GLU A 463 -1.93 9.64 4.42
N THR A 464 -2.50 8.76 3.59
CA THR A 464 -1.82 8.00 2.54
C THR A 464 -2.62 8.01 1.25
N TYR A 465 -1.94 7.75 0.15
CA TYR A 465 -2.57 7.45 -1.12
C TYR A 465 -1.74 6.43 -1.91
N ALA A 466 -2.39 5.72 -2.82
CA ALA A 466 -1.75 4.81 -3.76
C ALA A 466 -1.47 5.53 -5.07
N THR A 467 -0.36 5.18 -5.74
CA THR A 467 -0.18 5.47 -7.16
C THR A 467 0.07 4.16 -7.91
N THR A 468 -0.08 4.18 -9.23
CA THR A 468 0.12 2.99 -10.07
C THR A 468 1.51 2.93 -10.73
N GLY A 469 2.43 3.86 -10.39
CA GLY A 469 3.81 3.91 -10.90
C GLY A 469 4.37 5.33 -10.92
N SER A 470 3.54 6.30 -11.25
CA SER A 470 3.90 7.73 -11.23
C SER A 470 3.96 8.27 -9.80
N ARG A 471 4.95 9.12 -9.50
CA ARG A 471 5.07 9.79 -8.19
C ARG A 471 4.42 11.17 -8.22
N MET A 472 3.17 11.24 -8.68
CA MET A 472 2.37 12.46 -8.65
C MET A 472 2.06 12.89 -7.21
N PHE A 473 2.04 14.19 -6.93
CA PHE A 473 1.69 14.74 -5.62
C PHE A 473 0.20 15.00 -5.56
N VAL A 474 -0.48 14.40 -4.58
CA VAL A 474 -1.94 14.56 -4.42
C VAL A 474 -2.26 15.02 -3.01
N ARG A 475 -3.05 16.09 -2.90
CA ARG A 475 -3.65 16.57 -1.66
C ARG A 475 -5.15 16.45 -1.76
N PHE A 476 -5.80 16.00 -0.69
CA PHE A 476 -7.24 15.91 -0.59
C PHE A 476 -7.68 16.27 0.83
N PHE A 477 -8.46 17.33 0.96
CA PHE A 477 -8.98 17.82 2.23
C PHE A 477 -10.49 17.95 2.16
N GLY A 478 -11.19 17.62 3.25
CA GLY A 478 -12.62 17.80 3.39
C GLY A 478 -12.95 18.75 4.54
N GLY A 479 -13.96 19.57 4.40
CA GLY A 479 -14.38 20.53 5.42
C GLY A 479 -15.73 21.14 5.11
N TRP A 480 -16.11 22.17 5.87
CA TRP A 480 -17.40 22.83 5.74
C TRP A 480 -17.31 24.24 5.12
N ASP A 481 -16.10 24.80 5.04
CA ASP A 481 -15.85 26.22 4.74
C ASP A 481 -14.81 26.45 3.64
N PHE A 482 -14.51 25.42 2.83
CA PHE A 482 -13.71 25.64 1.63
C PHE A 482 -14.51 26.41 0.60
N GLU A 483 -13.87 27.41 -0.02
CA GLU A 483 -14.42 28.30 -1.04
C GLU A 483 -13.57 28.18 -2.32
N PRO A 484 -14.13 28.49 -3.51
CA PRO A 484 -13.37 28.41 -4.77
C PRO A 484 -12.03 29.14 -4.74
N LYS A 485 -11.94 30.31 -4.07
CA LYS A 485 -10.69 31.08 -3.92
C LYS A 485 -9.59 30.36 -3.14
N ASP A 486 -9.90 29.33 -2.38
CA ASP A 486 -8.91 28.55 -1.66
C ASP A 486 -8.03 27.73 -2.62
N ALA A 487 -8.54 27.44 -3.83
CA ALA A 487 -7.78 26.81 -4.90
C ALA A 487 -6.73 27.75 -5.55
N ASP A 488 -6.87 29.06 -5.39
CA ASP A 488 -5.92 30.04 -5.93
C ASP A 488 -4.68 30.21 -5.05
N ASN A 489 -4.64 29.53 -3.89
CA ASN A 489 -3.54 29.64 -2.94
C ASN A 489 -2.36 28.76 -3.35
N ARG A 490 -1.14 29.32 -3.34
CA ARG A 490 0.11 28.57 -3.63
C ARG A 490 0.51 27.57 -2.55
N LEU A 491 -0.15 27.59 -1.40
CA LEU A 491 0.11 26.66 -0.29
C LEU A 491 -1.21 25.98 0.14
N PRO A 492 -1.77 25.09 -0.71
CA PRO A 492 -3.06 24.45 -0.45
C PRO A 492 -3.06 23.65 0.87
N ALA A 493 -1.91 23.16 1.31
CA ALA A 493 -1.77 22.46 2.59
C ALA A 493 -2.15 23.33 3.78
N ALA A 494 -1.67 24.58 3.85
CA ALA A 494 -2.00 25.49 4.95
C ALA A 494 -3.50 25.75 5.05
N ILE A 495 -4.15 25.93 3.89
CA ILE A 495 -5.62 26.10 3.82
C ILE A 495 -6.31 24.79 4.21
N GLY A 496 -5.84 23.67 3.68
CA GLY A 496 -6.43 22.35 3.90
C GLY A 496 -6.48 21.98 5.39
N TYR A 497 -5.34 22.01 6.06
CA TYR A 497 -5.25 21.72 7.51
C TYR A 497 -5.90 22.80 8.37
N GLY A 498 -5.96 24.06 7.90
CA GLY A 498 -6.60 25.17 8.62
C GLY A 498 -8.13 25.15 8.59
N LYS A 499 -8.74 24.60 7.53
CA LYS A 499 -10.20 24.60 7.32
C LYS A 499 -10.87 23.24 7.36
N GLY A 500 -10.08 22.15 7.40
CA GLY A 500 -10.65 20.81 7.27
C GLY A 500 -9.73 19.71 7.76
N VAL A 501 -10.06 18.50 7.35
CA VAL A 501 -9.31 17.27 7.63
C VAL A 501 -8.64 16.76 6.36
N PRO A 502 -7.44 16.16 6.45
CA PRO A 502 -6.78 15.54 5.31
C PRO A 502 -7.45 14.21 4.91
N MET A 503 -7.00 13.64 3.79
CA MET A 503 -7.34 12.27 3.41
C MET A 503 -7.15 11.30 4.58
N GLY A 504 -8.04 10.31 4.73
CA GLY A 504 -8.08 9.42 5.87
C GLY A 504 -8.86 9.96 7.08
N GLY A 505 -9.21 11.25 7.08
CA GLY A 505 -9.89 11.94 8.18
C GLY A 505 -11.41 11.74 8.21
N ASP A 506 -12.02 12.34 9.24
CA ASP A 506 -13.45 12.24 9.54
C ASP A 506 -14.12 13.60 9.60
N LEU A 507 -15.26 13.74 8.92
CA LEU A 507 -16.21 14.81 9.08
C LEU A 507 -17.40 14.31 9.91
N ARG A 508 -17.81 15.07 10.93
CA ARG A 508 -18.90 14.70 11.80
C ARG A 508 -19.89 15.84 11.96
N GLN A 509 -21.15 15.53 12.17
CA GLN A 509 -22.20 16.49 12.55
C GLN A 509 -22.21 17.74 11.66
N ALA A 510 -22.73 17.60 10.45
CA ALA A 510 -22.80 18.72 9.51
C ALA A 510 -23.43 19.98 10.13
N PRO A 511 -22.80 21.16 10.05
CA PRO A 511 -23.43 22.39 10.46
C PRO A 511 -24.71 22.63 9.67
N ALA A 512 -25.72 23.23 10.33
CA ALA A 512 -27.03 23.45 9.72
C ALA A 512 -26.93 24.19 8.36
N GLY A 513 -27.50 23.57 7.33
CA GLY A 513 -27.53 24.14 5.97
C GLY A 513 -26.20 24.04 5.21
N LYS A 514 -25.14 23.42 5.76
CA LYS A 514 -23.87 23.22 5.06
C LYS A 514 -23.79 21.83 4.46
N ALA A 515 -23.16 21.75 3.28
CA ALA A 515 -22.70 20.53 2.66
C ALA A 515 -21.16 20.50 2.69
N PRO A 516 -20.53 19.32 2.76
CA PRO A 516 -19.08 19.23 2.77
C PRO A 516 -18.50 19.77 1.46
N SER A 517 -17.39 20.48 1.59
CA SER A 517 -16.59 20.97 0.49
C SER A 517 -15.20 20.35 0.58
N PHE A 518 -14.60 20.10 -0.58
CA PHE A 518 -13.33 19.39 -0.68
C PHE A 518 -12.35 20.22 -1.49
N LEU A 519 -11.18 20.49 -0.90
CA LEU A 519 -10.03 21.06 -1.61
C LEU A 519 -9.18 19.88 -2.11
N VAL A 520 -9.06 19.76 -3.42
CA VAL A 520 -8.20 18.74 -4.05
C VAL A 520 -7.19 19.41 -4.96
N ALA A 521 -5.93 18.95 -4.86
CA ALA A 521 -4.83 19.42 -5.68
C ALA A 521 -3.96 18.26 -6.11
N ALA A 522 -3.55 18.24 -7.37
CA ALA A 522 -2.61 17.29 -7.92
C ALA A 522 -1.57 17.98 -8.78
N LEU A 523 -0.31 17.57 -8.63
CA LEU A 523 0.82 17.96 -9.47
C LEU A 523 1.40 16.70 -10.10
N LYS A 524 1.61 16.71 -11.41
CA LYS A 524 2.19 15.57 -12.13
C LYS A 524 3.56 15.21 -11.58
N ASP A 525 3.97 13.97 -11.79
CA ASP A 525 5.37 13.57 -11.61
C ASP A 525 6.26 14.43 -12.55
N PRO A 526 7.35 15.05 -12.07
CA PRO A 526 8.25 15.86 -12.91
C PRO A 526 8.75 15.14 -14.17
N ILE A 527 8.94 13.82 -14.10
CA ILE A 527 9.38 12.99 -15.24
C ILE A 527 8.22 12.23 -15.91
N GLY A 528 7.00 12.32 -15.37
CA GLY A 528 5.82 11.62 -15.83
C GLY A 528 4.93 12.44 -16.77
N ALA A 529 3.73 11.93 -16.97
CA ALA A 529 2.75 12.49 -17.89
C ALA A 529 1.93 13.64 -17.26
N ASN A 530 1.33 14.49 -18.12
CA ASN A 530 0.36 15.47 -17.67
C ASN A 530 -0.90 14.79 -17.12
N LEU A 531 -1.67 15.53 -16.33
CA LEU A 531 -2.91 15.07 -15.73
C LEU A 531 -4.08 15.22 -16.71
N ASP A 532 -4.90 14.18 -16.82
CA ASP A 532 -6.19 14.21 -17.54
C ASP A 532 -7.25 14.91 -16.70
N ARG A 533 -7.51 14.40 -15.50
CA ARG A 533 -8.57 14.91 -14.62
C ARG A 533 -8.40 14.45 -13.17
N ILE A 534 -9.10 15.14 -12.27
CA ILE A 534 -9.37 14.67 -10.92
C ILE A 534 -10.84 14.33 -10.80
N GLN A 535 -11.13 13.17 -10.24
CA GLN A 535 -12.45 12.69 -9.90
C GLN A 535 -12.61 12.63 -8.38
N ILE A 536 -13.80 12.96 -7.87
CA ILE A 536 -14.20 12.62 -6.50
C ILE A 536 -15.24 11.51 -6.59
N ILE A 537 -14.97 10.41 -5.92
CA ILE A 537 -15.88 9.29 -5.79
C ILE A 537 -16.58 9.41 -4.44
N LYS A 538 -17.90 9.50 -4.47
CA LYS A 538 -18.79 9.47 -3.30
C LYS A 538 -19.45 8.12 -3.20
N GLY A 539 -19.45 7.50 -2.01
CA GLY A 539 -20.34 6.40 -1.67
C GLY A 539 -21.17 6.77 -0.44
N TRP A 540 -22.41 6.32 -0.37
CA TRP A 540 -23.29 6.61 0.77
C TRP A 540 -24.32 5.49 1.00
N VAL A 541 -24.92 5.52 2.18
CA VAL A 541 -26.04 4.65 2.55
C VAL A 541 -27.27 5.51 2.77
N ASP A 542 -28.36 5.18 2.10
CA ASP A 542 -29.63 5.90 2.22
C ASP A 542 -30.45 5.49 3.45
N ALA A 543 -31.60 6.14 3.65
CA ALA A 543 -32.49 5.89 4.80
C ALA A 543 -33.09 4.47 4.81
N LYS A 544 -33.06 3.75 3.69
CA LYS A 544 -33.50 2.35 3.58
C LYS A 544 -32.37 1.35 3.86
N GLY A 545 -31.15 1.84 4.00
CA GLY A 545 -29.94 1.02 4.17
C GLY A 545 -29.35 0.53 2.85
N GLU A 546 -29.80 1.07 1.72
CA GLU A 546 -29.25 0.75 0.41
C GLU A 546 -27.98 1.55 0.11
N VAL A 547 -27.03 0.91 -0.55
CA VAL A 547 -25.73 1.51 -0.86
C VAL A 547 -25.73 2.11 -2.26
N HIS A 548 -25.11 3.27 -2.37
CA HIS A 548 -25.01 4.02 -3.62
C HIS A 548 -23.60 4.52 -3.84
N GLU A 549 -23.28 4.85 -5.09
CA GLU A 549 -22.03 5.52 -5.45
C GLU A 549 -22.21 6.48 -6.61
N LYS A 550 -21.37 7.50 -6.68
CA LYS A 550 -21.32 8.43 -7.80
C LYS A 550 -19.91 8.95 -8.00
N VAL A 551 -19.49 9.03 -9.26
CA VAL A 551 -18.21 9.59 -9.69
C VAL A 551 -18.46 10.98 -10.27
N TYR A 552 -17.70 11.98 -9.81
CA TYR A 552 -17.76 13.35 -10.27
C TYR A 552 -16.42 13.75 -10.87
N ASP A 553 -16.38 14.17 -12.15
CA ASP A 553 -15.24 14.91 -12.70
C ASP A 553 -15.25 16.32 -12.12
N VAL A 554 -14.26 16.67 -11.28
CA VAL A 554 -14.29 17.94 -10.53
C VAL A 554 -13.35 19.00 -11.10
N VAL A 555 -12.30 18.60 -11.79
CA VAL A 555 -11.37 19.44 -12.55
C VAL A 555 -10.63 18.59 -13.58
N TRP A 556 -10.27 19.18 -14.72
CA TRP A 556 -9.64 18.44 -15.81
C TRP A 556 -8.69 19.31 -16.64
N GLY A 557 -7.73 18.69 -17.28
CA GLY A 557 -6.80 19.30 -18.19
C GLY A 557 -7.45 19.70 -19.52
N ASP A 558 -6.86 20.67 -20.20
CA ASP A 558 -7.38 21.26 -21.44
C ASP A 558 -8.81 21.82 -21.29
N ALA A 559 -9.17 22.37 -20.12
CA ALA A 559 -10.54 22.82 -19.81
C ALA A 559 -11.10 23.87 -20.79
N GLY A 560 -10.22 24.59 -21.46
CA GLY A 560 -10.61 25.53 -22.55
C GLY A 560 -11.16 24.81 -23.79
N LYS A 561 -10.75 23.58 -24.03
CA LYS A 561 -11.13 22.76 -25.20
C LYS A 561 -12.14 21.66 -24.86
N ARG A 562 -12.09 21.12 -23.63
CA ARG A 562 -12.93 20.01 -23.16
C ARG A 562 -14.03 20.51 -22.25
N LYS A 563 -15.27 20.27 -22.63
CA LYS A 563 -16.44 20.61 -21.81
C LYS A 563 -17.32 19.39 -21.67
N PRO A 564 -17.93 19.16 -20.48
CA PRO A 564 -18.90 18.09 -20.29
C PRO A 564 -20.04 18.19 -21.32
N ASP A 565 -20.46 17.07 -21.85
CA ASP A 565 -21.59 16.98 -22.75
C ASP A 565 -22.88 17.43 -22.08
N GLY A 566 -23.59 18.33 -22.70
CA GLY A 566 -24.77 18.98 -22.10
C GLY A 566 -25.96 18.05 -21.83
N LYS A 567 -25.99 16.82 -22.43
CA LYS A 567 -27.07 15.86 -22.22
C LYS A 567 -26.67 14.77 -21.22
N THR A 568 -25.43 14.28 -21.30
CA THR A 568 -24.94 13.15 -20.51
C THR A 568 -24.12 13.58 -19.29
N GLY A 569 -23.64 14.81 -19.28
CA GLY A 569 -22.71 15.33 -18.26
C GLY A 569 -21.30 14.70 -18.33
N LYS A 570 -21.04 13.82 -19.30
CA LYS A 570 -19.74 13.15 -19.42
C LYS A 570 -18.69 14.07 -20.03
N LEU A 571 -17.51 14.07 -19.42
CA LEU A 571 -16.35 14.76 -19.98
C LEU A 571 -15.79 13.96 -21.16
N PRO A 572 -15.50 14.59 -22.32
CA PRO A 572 -14.84 13.93 -23.42
C PRO A 572 -13.46 13.37 -23.01
N PRO A 573 -13.00 12.27 -23.63
CA PRO A 573 -11.63 11.77 -23.41
C PRO A 573 -10.58 12.85 -23.70
N VAL A 574 -9.45 12.79 -22.96
CA VAL A 574 -8.32 13.72 -23.18
C VAL A 574 -7.61 13.48 -24.50
N GLY A 575 -7.83 12.32 -25.11
CA GLY A 575 -7.10 11.84 -26.28
C GLY A 575 -5.83 11.06 -25.89
N SER A 576 -4.99 10.81 -26.88
CA SER A 576 -3.70 10.11 -26.67
C SER A 576 -2.63 10.68 -27.57
N THR A 577 -1.43 10.84 -27.01
CA THR A 577 -0.20 11.21 -27.74
C THR A 577 0.79 10.05 -27.82
N VAL A 578 0.34 8.83 -27.45
CA VAL A 578 1.21 7.66 -27.40
C VAL A 578 1.54 7.16 -28.81
N ASP A 579 2.82 7.03 -29.06
CA ASP A 579 3.37 6.24 -30.16
C ASP A 579 3.77 4.86 -29.63
N VAL A 580 2.88 3.89 -29.80
CA VAL A 580 3.08 2.51 -29.30
C VAL A 580 4.30 1.86 -29.93
N ALA A 581 4.58 2.12 -31.22
CA ALA A 581 5.69 1.49 -31.92
C ALA A 581 7.04 1.95 -31.38
N ASN A 582 7.12 3.21 -30.96
CA ASN A 582 8.30 3.81 -30.38
C ASN A 582 8.29 3.83 -28.85
N ALA A 583 7.21 3.36 -28.22
CA ALA A 583 6.99 3.43 -26.77
C ALA A 583 7.29 4.83 -26.21
N THR A 584 6.72 5.87 -26.84
CA THR A 584 6.90 7.28 -26.46
C THR A 584 5.57 7.98 -26.37
N TRP A 585 5.54 9.12 -25.70
CA TRP A 585 4.39 10.03 -25.63
C TRP A 585 4.86 11.47 -25.50
N THR A 586 3.95 12.43 -25.60
CA THR A 586 4.25 13.86 -25.38
C THR A 586 3.24 14.49 -24.43
N ASN A 587 3.69 15.48 -23.64
CA ASN A 587 2.86 16.28 -22.75
C ASN A 587 2.25 17.49 -23.50
N THR A 588 1.65 17.25 -24.68
CA THR A 588 0.98 18.30 -25.48
C THR A 588 -0.52 18.37 -25.23
N ILE A 589 -1.07 17.47 -24.41
CA ILE A 589 -2.45 17.45 -23.90
C ILE A 589 -2.43 17.31 -22.39
N GLY A 590 -3.58 17.56 -21.74
CA GLY A 590 -3.67 17.58 -20.28
C GLY A 590 -2.92 18.78 -19.67
N ASP A 591 -2.92 18.86 -18.34
CA ASP A 591 -2.26 19.94 -17.61
C ASP A 591 -1.28 19.40 -16.55
N PRO A 592 -0.19 20.11 -16.25
CA PRO A 592 0.79 19.66 -15.26
C PRO A 592 0.30 19.74 -13.81
N GLU A 593 -0.70 20.58 -13.56
CA GLU A 593 -1.30 20.83 -12.26
C GLU A 593 -2.82 20.94 -12.40
N LEU A 594 -3.55 20.32 -11.49
CA LEU A 594 -4.99 20.45 -11.36
C LEU A 594 -5.34 20.75 -9.90
N ILE A 595 -6.12 21.79 -9.66
CA ILE A 595 -6.58 22.17 -8.32
C ILE A 595 -7.99 22.72 -8.38
N THR A 596 -8.83 22.36 -7.40
CA THR A 596 -10.18 22.91 -7.29
C THR A 596 -10.72 22.75 -5.87
N VAL A 597 -11.77 23.52 -5.58
CA VAL A 597 -12.70 23.26 -4.48
C VAL A 597 -14.01 22.77 -5.06
N TRP A 598 -14.42 21.56 -4.67
CA TRP A 598 -15.70 20.98 -5.04
C TRP A 598 -16.59 20.83 -3.80
N LYS A 599 -17.87 21.17 -3.94
CA LYS A 599 -18.88 21.02 -2.89
C LYS A 599 -19.88 19.95 -3.31
N ASP A 600 -20.24 19.04 -2.41
CA ASP A 600 -21.19 17.97 -2.71
C ASP A 600 -22.59 18.55 -2.98
N PRO A 601 -23.08 18.46 -4.24
CA PRO A 601 -24.39 19.00 -4.61
C PRO A 601 -25.58 18.15 -4.16
N GLU A 602 -25.31 16.90 -3.73
CA GLU A 602 -26.33 15.90 -3.37
C GLU A 602 -26.11 15.40 -1.93
N PHE A 603 -25.62 16.30 -1.06
CA PHE A 603 -25.36 15.95 0.33
C PHE A 603 -26.65 15.88 1.16
N ASP A 604 -26.81 14.78 1.89
CA ASP A 604 -27.83 14.62 2.92
C ASP A 604 -27.15 14.44 4.29
N PRO A 605 -27.33 15.39 5.24
CA PRO A 605 -26.67 15.31 6.55
C PRO A 605 -27.12 14.13 7.42
N LYS A 606 -28.14 13.38 7.01
CA LYS A 606 -28.62 12.17 7.72
C LYS A 606 -27.99 10.87 7.21
N GLN A 607 -27.24 10.95 6.11
CA GLN A 607 -26.66 9.78 5.45
C GLN A 607 -25.17 9.67 5.77
N ARG A 608 -24.71 8.47 6.13
CA ARG A 608 -23.26 8.16 6.18
C ARG A 608 -22.71 8.14 4.77
N ALA A 609 -21.52 8.71 4.60
CA ALA A 609 -20.86 8.76 3.31
C ALA A 609 -19.33 8.65 3.44
N PHE A 610 -18.69 8.30 2.34
CA PHE A 610 -17.25 8.47 2.15
C PHE A 610 -16.97 9.21 0.83
N TYR A 611 -15.81 9.86 0.80
CA TYR A 611 -15.32 10.58 -0.38
C TYR A 611 -13.83 10.30 -0.55
N TYR A 612 -13.39 9.94 -1.75
CA TYR A 612 -11.97 9.88 -2.08
C TYR A 612 -11.71 10.45 -3.46
N ALA A 613 -10.50 10.93 -3.68
CA ALA A 613 -10.08 11.45 -4.98
C ALA A 613 -9.37 10.36 -5.78
N ARG A 614 -9.65 10.31 -7.09
CA ARG A 614 -8.88 9.59 -8.10
C ARG A 614 -8.31 10.61 -9.07
N VAL A 615 -6.99 10.59 -9.24
CA VAL A 615 -6.27 11.44 -10.19
C VAL A 615 -5.83 10.57 -11.36
N LEU A 616 -6.09 11.02 -12.59
CA LEU A 616 -5.73 10.30 -13.80
C LEU A 616 -4.71 11.12 -14.60
N GLU A 617 -3.65 10.45 -15.08
CA GLU A 617 -2.75 10.99 -16.08
C GLU A 617 -3.32 10.82 -17.50
N ILE A 618 -2.75 11.52 -18.48
CA ILE A 618 -2.98 11.22 -19.90
C ILE A 618 -2.41 9.83 -20.23
N PRO A 619 -2.87 9.16 -21.31
CA PRO A 619 -2.34 7.85 -21.70
C PRO A 619 -0.83 7.84 -21.93
N THR A 620 -0.16 6.78 -21.44
CA THR A 620 1.27 6.49 -21.60
C THR A 620 1.49 5.07 -22.12
N PRO A 621 2.67 4.71 -22.66
CA PRO A 621 2.99 3.35 -23.00
C PRO A 621 3.04 2.47 -21.75
N ARG A 622 2.48 1.26 -21.84
CA ARG A 622 2.62 0.21 -20.82
C ARG A 622 3.95 -0.54 -21.02
N TRP A 623 4.48 -1.21 -20.00
CA TRP A 623 5.73 -1.98 -20.07
C TRP A 623 5.78 -2.95 -21.26
N THR A 624 4.65 -3.46 -21.70
CA THR A 624 4.50 -4.29 -22.88
C THR A 624 4.88 -3.59 -24.19
N ALA A 625 4.66 -2.27 -24.29
CA ALA A 625 5.09 -1.46 -25.42
C ALA A 625 6.61 -1.26 -25.41
N TYR A 626 7.19 -1.02 -24.24
CA TYR A 626 8.65 -0.92 -24.09
C TYR A 626 9.35 -2.22 -24.46
N ASP A 627 8.83 -3.36 -24.04
CA ASP A 627 9.35 -4.69 -24.41
C ASP A 627 9.20 -4.98 -25.91
N ALA A 628 8.02 -4.70 -26.48
CA ALA A 628 7.79 -4.90 -27.90
C ALA A 628 8.82 -4.13 -28.73
N LYS A 629 9.09 -2.88 -28.39
CA LYS A 629 10.14 -2.07 -29.03
C LYS A 629 11.54 -2.62 -28.79
N ARG A 630 11.87 -2.92 -27.54
CA ARG A 630 13.24 -3.31 -27.14
C ARG A 630 13.66 -4.63 -27.74
N PHE A 631 12.77 -5.62 -27.74
CA PHE A 631 13.07 -6.98 -28.17
C PHE A 631 12.52 -7.31 -29.56
N GLY A 632 11.75 -6.42 -30.19
CA GLY A 632 11.08 -6.70 -31.46
C GLY A 632 9.99 -7.77 -31.33
N THR A 633 9.49 -8.03 -30.12
CA THR A 633 8.47 -9.06 -29.86
C THR A 633 7.09 -8.58 -30.32
N LYS A 634 6.40 -9.41 -31.09
CA LYS A 634 5.03 -9.13 -31.52
C LYS A 634 4.05 -9.41 -30.36
N PRO A 635 3.24 -8.41 -29.94
CA PRO A 635 2.23 -8.62 -28.89
C PRO A 635 1.21 -9.69 -29.28
N LEU A 636 0.73 -10.46 -28.30
CA LEU A 636 -0.40 -11.37 -28.46
C LEU A 636 -1.70 -10.57 -28.61
N PRO A 637 -2.74 -11.13 -29.28
CA PRO A 637 -4.05 -10.50 -29.32
C PRO A 637 -4.57 -10.23 -27.90
N GLY A 638 -5.06 -9.02 -27.66
CA GLY A 638 -5.56 -8.57 -26.35
C GLY A 638 -4.52 -8.01 -25.40
N THR A 639 -3.22 -8.03 -25.74
CA THR A 639 -2.17 -7.39 -24.92
C THR A 639 -2.42 -5.89 -24.80
N THR A 640 -2.52 -5.41 -23.58
CA THR A 640 -2.63 -3.97 -23.29
C THR A 640 -1.28 -3.30 -23.53
N MET A 641 -1.24 -2.27 -24.37
CA MET A 641 -0.03 -1.56 -24.80
C MET A 641 0.07 -0.14 -24.25
N THR A 642 -1.05 0.38 -23.72
CA THR A 642 -1.16 1.73 -23.16
C THR A 642 -2.01 1.72 -21.91
N LEU A 643 -1.77 2.63 -21.00
CA LEU A 643 -2.58 2.81 -19.79
C LEU A 643 -2.66 4.28 -19.39
N GLN A 644 -3.54 4.62 -18.45
CA GLN A 644 -3.55 5.90 -17.76
C GLN A 644 -3.16 5.67 -16.31
N GLU A 645 -1.94 6.06 -15.96
CA GLU A 645 -1.47 6.04 -14.58
C GLU A 645 -2.41 6.86 -13.69
N ARG A 646 -2.52 6.44 -12.45
CA ARG A 646 -3.48 7.07 -11.53
C ARG A 646 -3.04 7.04 -10.08
N ALA A 647 -3.70 7.87 -9.28
CA ALA A 647 -3.59 7.85 -7.84
C ALA A 647 -4.97 7.72 -7.20
N TYR A 648 -5.01 7.07 -6.02
CA TYR A 648 -6.22 6.89 -5.21
C TYR A 648 -5.95 7.35 -3.79
N THR A 649 -6.63 8.41 -3.32
CA THR A 649 -6.47 8.90 -1.95
C THR A 649 -7.22 8.03 -0.95
N SER A 650 -6.75 7.98 0.28
CA SER A 650 -7.55 7.48 1.40
C SER A 650 -8.85 8.27 1.54
N PRO A 651 -9.98 7.60 1.85
CA PRO A 651 -11.27 8.28 1.96
C PRO A 651 -11.34 9.25 3.15
N ILE A 652 -12.09 10.32 2.95
CA ILE A 652 -12.63 11.16 4.03
C ILE A 652 -14.04 10.68 4.31
N TRP A 653 -14.35 10.42 5.57
CA TRP A 653 -15.60 9.83 6.01
C TRP A 653 -16.53 10.88 6.59
N TYR A 654 -17.84 10.74 6.36
CA TYR A 654 -18.85 11.54 6.99
C TYR A 654 -19.78 10.67 7.84
N THR A 655 -19.95 11.06 9.11
CA THR A 655 -20.89 10.46 10.04
C THR A 655 -21.87 11.53 10.53
N PRO A 656 -23.20 11.31 10.41
CA PRO A 656 -24.26 12.20 10.90
C PRO A 656 -24.16 12.59 12.35
#